data_78018820a8459e7a584b8eb8e9329079
#
_entry.id   78018820a8459e7a584b8eb8e9329079
#
_cell.length_a   1.000
_cell.length_b   1.000
_cell.length_c   1.000
_cell.angle_alpha   90.00
_cell.angle_beta   90.00
_cell.angle_gamma   90.00
#
_symmetry.space_group_name_H-M   'P 1'
#
loop_
_entity.id
_entity.type
_entity.pdbx_description
1 polymer ?
#
loop_
_entity_poly.entity_id
_entity_poly.type
_entity_poly.pdbx_seq_one_letter_code
_entity_poly.pdbx_strand_id
1 'polypeptide(L)'
;MLNKLMNKILGGTVNTTDNQHTAQVTAVETAPAAQGEQKPTRRRTNTRRSMGEHRNTEGRRTGERRHTGEASQNGEGRQRRTTHTRTNTRRQRPAAEQGEQQGTERKPRQPRQNRTSRSGENTHRTERNGENTRNTRNTRNTRTRNTNDNNRNENTNNRRTRTNNRPMTRNQEVQSDLIGRQPAGSNKGKFQIIPLGGLGEIGKNMTIFQYEDEIIVLDAGLAFPSEDMLGVDIVIPDMSYIIENKDRVKAVVITHGHEDHIGSLAYLMKEINCPVYATNLVCGLIEGKFKEHKVSPKCLRTIAAGDEVQIGQVKVGFIQTNHSIPDSVAVYFDTPIGTVLHTGDFKIDQTPVDGKLMDIHKFAELGNKGVLALMSDSTNVEKPGFTGSESSVGPAIKQAVGAAKGRVVLATFASNVSRIQQAIDAAVMFNRKVVVMGRSMVNVTEIAQERGYLNIPPNTIIDVDVMHNYTDDQIMILTTGSQGEPMAGLSRMATSNHRTVELAPNDTVIISATPIPGNEGAVGRTIDNLLRLGCHVVYGKDRGIHVSGHASQEELKTMLNLVRPEYFIPVHGEYRMLRRHGELGVAMGVDPKKVLIGDNGQIFEFDKDGGRKGGRVQAGAIFVDGLGVGDVGNIVIRDRQQLAQEGMVIVVMAMDTASGTIIAGPDLVSRGFVYVRDAEELMLEAERRVHQVLDDCEAQRIKDWTTIKQNVRDALGKFFYDKTRRRPMILPIIQDVH
;
A
#
# COMPACT_ATOMS: atom_id res chain seq x y z
N MET A 1 -43.09 -2.84 -22.64
CA MET A 1 -42.15 -1.71 -22.58
C MET A 1 -41.25 -1.76 -21.37
N LEU A 2 -41.75 -2.08 -20.17
CA LEU A 2 -40.98 -2.19 -18.94
C LEU A 2 -39.80 -3.16 -19.04
N ASN A 3 -39.99 -4.35 -19.64
CA ASN A 3 -38.91 -5.33 -19.80
C ASN A 3 -37.74 -4.87 -20.70
N LYS A 4 -38.00 -3.93 -21.62
CA LYS A 4 -36.93 -3.34 -22.45
C LYS A 4 -36.12 -2.27 -21.70
N LEU A 5 -36.76 -1.60 -20.73
CA LEU A 5 -36.09 -0.60 -19.88
C LEU A 5 -35.22 -1.26 -18.82
N MET A 6 -35.70 -2.36 -18.23
CA MET A 6 -34.94 -3.14 -17.24
C MET A 6 -33.67 -3.74 -17.83
N ASN A 7 -33.69 -4.20 -19.10
CA ASN A 7 -32.50 -4.71 -19.77
C ASN A 7 -31.48 -3.63 -20.14
N LYS A 8 -31.90 -2.36 -20.22
CA LYS A 8 -31.01 -1.23 -20.52
C LYS A 8 -30.33 -0.67 -19.25
N ILE A 9 -30.94 -0.87 -18.10
CA ILE A 9 -30.44 -0.43 -16.79
C ILE A 9 -29.50 -1.48 -16.16
N LEU A 10 -29.69 -2.78 -16.48
CA LEU A 10 -28.93 -3.87 -15.88
C LEU A 10 -27.76 -4.38 -16.74
N GLY A 11 -27.40 -3.71 -17.84
CA GLY A 11 -26.18 -3.86 -18.65
C GLY A 11 -25.59 -5.27 -18.69
N GLY A 12 -26.24 -6.22 -19.41
CA GLY A 12 -25.67 -7.55 -19.55
C GLY A 12 -26.32 -8.31 -20.71
N THR A 13 -25.66 -8.33 -21.85
CA THR A 13 -25.95 -9.25 -22.96
C THR A 13 -25.53 -10.66 -22.57
N VAL A 14 -26.50 -11.53 -22.35
CA VAL A 14 -26.30 -12.98 -22.33
C VAL A 14 -26.63 -13.52 -23.71
N ASN A 15 -25.63 -13.98 -24.44
CA ASN A 15 -25.78 -14.76 -25.66
C ASN A 15 -26.23 -16.19 -25.26
N THR A 16 -27.45 -16.51 -25.61
CA THR A 16 -27.94 -17.90 -25.67
C THR A 16 -27.68 -18.47 -27.04
N THR A 17 -26.84 -19.44 -27.14
CA THR A 17 -26.82 -20.42 -28.25
C THR A 17 -27.39 -21.74 -27.74
N ASP A 18 -28.48 -22.11 -28.37
CA ASP A 18 -29.11 -23.43 -28.27
C ASP A 18 -28.14 -24.57 -28.61
N ASN A 19 -28.15 -25.61 -27.80
CA ASN A 19 -27.94 -26.95 -28.31
C ASN A 19 -28.76 -27.95 -27.45
N GLN A 20 -29.78 -28.49 -28.12
CA GLN A 20 -30.55 -29.66 -27.70
C GLN A 20 -29.66 -30.91 -27.68
N HIS A 21 -29.62 -31.61 -26.57
CA HIS A 21 -29.51 -33.07 -26.60
C HIS A 21 -30.30 -33.68 -25.43
N THR A 22 -31.32 -34.39 -25.82
CA THR A 22 -32.13 -35.34 -25.10
C THR A 22 -31.29 -36.45 -24.44
N ALA A 23 -31.53 -36.71 -23.15
CA ALA A 23 -31.35 -38.05 -22.61
C ALA A 23 -32.28 -38.26 -21.39
N GLN A 24 -32.94 -39.37 -21.43
CA GLN A 24 -34.07 -39.96 -20.72
C GLN A 24 -33.89 -40.05 -19.20
N VAL A 25 -35.02 -39.85 -18.57
CA VAL A 25 -35.39 -40.18 -17.18
C VAL A 25 -35.50 -41.70 -17.02
N THR A 26 -34.93 -42.28 -15.96
CA THR A 26 -35.42 -43.49 -15.32
C THR A 26 -35.48 -43.28 -13.82
N ALA A 27 -36.71 -43.29 -13.35
CA ALA A 27 -37.07 -43.35 -11.95
C ALA A 27 -36.93 -44.78 -11.42
N VAL A 28 -36.50 -44.94 -10.19
CA VAL A 28 -36.80 -46.13 -9.37
C VAL A 28 -37.16 -45.63 -7.96
N GLU A 29 -38.43 -45.81 -7.64
CA GLU A 29 -39.00 -45.86 -6.28
C GLU A 29 -38.43 -47.00 -5.47
N THR A 30 -38.27 -46.82 -4.16
CA THR A 30 -38.90 -47.64 -3.13
C THR A 30 -38.52 -47.15 -1.72
N ALA A 31 -39.53 -46.89 -0.95
CA ALA A 31 -39.55 -46.92 0.52
C ALA A 31 -40.34 -48.23 0.93
N PRO A 32 -40.65 -48.58 2.21
CA PRO A 32 -40.16 -48.14 3.53
C PRO A 32 -39.99 -49.33 4.53
N ALA A 33 -39.84 -49.01 5.81
CA ALA A 33 -40.13 -49.78 7.04
C ALA A 33 -38.88 -50.02 7.94
N ALA A 34 -38.88 -49.93 9.23
CA ALA A 34 -39.72 -49.52 10.33
C ALA A 34 -39.02 -49.91 11.64
N GLN A 35 -39.18 -49.08 12.65
CA GLN A 35 -39.32 -49.40 14.09
C GLN A 35 -38.13 -49.93 14.92
N GLY A 36 -37.98 -49.24 16.07
CA GLY A 36 -37.38 -49.79 17.28
C GLY A 36 -36.94 -48.74 18.28
N GLU A 37 -37.93 -48.28 19.05
CA GLU A 37 -37.91 -47.61 20.32
C GLU A 37 -36.85 -48.07 21.34
N GLN A 38 -36.32 -47.16 22.14
CA GLN A 38 -36.58 -47.05 23.58
C GLN A 38 -35.74 -45.97 24.26
N LYS A 39 -36.39 -44.97 24.83
CA LYS A 39 -35.97 -44.21 26.02
C LYS A 39 -36.31 -45.02 27.28
N PRO A 40 -35.66 -44.79 28.46
CA PRO A 40 -36.09 -43.69 29.31
C PRO A 40 -35.05 -43.09 30.32
N THR A 41 -35.37 -41.88 30.69
CA THR A 41 -35.56 -41.24 32.01
C THR A 41 -34.37 -40.91 32.94
N ARG A 42 -34.29 -39.61 33.18
CA ARG A 42 -34.31 -38.79 34.41
C ARG A 42 -33.37 -39.11 35.58
N ARG A 43 -32.62 -38.13 36.04
CA ARG A 43 -32.91 -37.40 37.30
C ARG A 43 -32.06 -36.15 37.49
N ARG A 44 -32.76 -35.05 37.79
CA ARG A 44 -32.29 -33.81 38.41
C ARG A 44 -31.88 -34.08 39.87
N THR A 45 -30.91 -33.29 40.37
CA THR A 45 -31.02 -32.67 41.69
C THR A 45 -30.27 -31.37 41.74
N ASN A 46 -30.99 -30.32 42.02
CA ASN A 46 -30.57 -29.04 42.55
C ASN A 46 -30.08 -29.20 43.97
N THR A 47 -29.08 -28.44 44.40
CA THR A 47 -29.13 -27.74 45.68
C THR A 47 -28.31 -26.46 45.68
N ARG A 48 -29.00 -25.45 46.12
CA ARG A 48 -28.62 -24.08 46.41
C ARG A 48 -28.00 -23.98 47.80
N ARG A 49 -27.38 -22.79 48.04
CA ARG A 49 -27.16 -22.03 49.29
C ARG A 49 -25.71 -22.10 49.80
N SER A 50 -25.14 -21.06 50.36
CA SER A 50 -25.46 -19.64 50.60
C SER A 50 -24.26 -19.01 51.30
N MET A 51 -24.01 -17.75 51.00
CA MET A 51 -23.58 -16.64 51.91
C MET A 51 -22.62 -16.92 53.08
N GLY A 52 -21.67 -16.01 53.18
CA GLY A 52 -20.98 -15.68 54.43
C GLY A 52 -19.87 -14.65 54.22
N GLU A 53 -20.26 -13.40 54.35
CA GLU A 53 -19.36 -12.24 54.64
C GLU A 53 -18.62 -12.47 55.98
N HIS A 54 -17.42 -11.97 56.09
CA HIS A 54 -17.00 -11.05 57.17
C HIS A 54 -15.57 -10.53 56.96
N ARG A 55 -15.50 -9.33 56.93
CA ARG A 55 -14.76 -8.13 57.31
C ARG A 55 -13.67 -8.32 58.39
N ASN A 56 -12.62 -7.51 58.16
CA ASN A 56 -11.77 -6.72 59.10
C ASN A 56 -10.79 -7.52 60.01
N THR A 57 -9.58 -7.10 60.21
CA THR A 57 -9.02 -5.79 60.59
C THR A 57 -7.49 -5.89 60.72
N GLU A 58 -6.85 -4.80 60.40
CA GLU A 58 -5.65 -4.17 60.97
C GLU A 58 -4.73 -4.93 61.90
N GLY A 59 -3.43 -4.72 61.71
CA GLY A 59 -2.44 -4.89 62.75
C GLY A 59 -0.99 -4.72 62.33
N ARG A 60 -0.54 -3.51 62.49
CA ARG A 60 0.83 -2.96 62.49
C ARG A 60 1.82 -3.73 63.36
N ARG A 61 3.09 -3.62 62.98
CA ARG A 61 4.33 -3.26 63.74
C ARG A 61 5.48 -4.25 63.65
N THR A 62 6.55 -3.74 63.02
CA THR A 62 7.88 -3.41 63.60
C THR A 62 8.71 -4.52 64.18
N GLY A 63 9.95 -4.58 63.79
CA GLY A 63 11.02 -5.14 64.61
C GLY A 63 12.24 -5.59 63.82
N GLU A 64 13.19 -4.73 63.85
CA GLU A 64 14.63 -4.83 63.59
C GLU A 64 15.34 -6.00 64.21
N ARG A 65 16.53 -6.23 63.68
CA ARG A 65 17.86 -6.59 64.25
C ARG A 65 18.39 -7.97 63.86
N ARG A 66 19.43 -7.94 63.04
CA ARG A 66 20.88 -8.02 63.34
C ARG A 66 21.33 -9.29 64.11
N HIS A 67 22.24 -9.99 63.52
CA HIS A 67 23.63 -10.34 63.86
C HIS A 67 24.02 -11.69 63.25
N THR A 68 25.09 -11.68 62.42
CA THR A 68 26.51 -12.03 62.74
C THR A 68 26.83 -13.51 62.89
N GLY A 69 27.88 -13.90 62.25
CA GLY A 69 28.87 -14.87 62.66
C GLY A 69 29.08 -15.99 61.64
N GLU A 70 30.17 -15.91 60.89
CA GLU A 70 31.47 -16.56 61.05
C GLU A 70 31.36 -18.08 61.09
N ALA A 71 32.07 -18.80 60.37
CA ALA A 71 33.43 -18.95 59.92
C ALA A 71 33.76 -20.46 59.80
N SER A 72 34.63 -20.72 58.98
CA SER A 72 35.79 -21.62 58.93
C SER A 72 35.57 -22.99 58.30
N GLN A 73 36.34 -23.22 57.33
CA GLN A 73 37.74 -23.63 57.15
C GLN A 73 37.88 -25.05 56.64
N ASN A 74 38.68 -25.13 55.69
CA ASN A 74 39.83 -26.01 55.37
C ASN A 74 39.52 -27.14 54.41
N GLY A 75 40.37 -27.47 53.45
CA GLY A 75 41.80 -27.20 53.22
C GLY A 75 42.20 -27.93 51.94
N GLU A 76 43.14 -27.37 51.27
CA GLU A 76 44.44 -27.93 50.84
C GLU A 76 44.39 -29.13 49.90
N GLY A 77 45.10 -29.14 48.78
CA GLY A 77 46.44 -28.77 48.48
C GLY A 77 46.79 -28.93 47.00
N ARG A 78 47.60 -28.05 46.60
CA ARG A 78 48.98 -28.13 46.10
C ARG A 78 49.21 -28.84 44.75
N GLN A 79 49.59 -28.02 43.83
CA GLN A 79 50.92 -27.66 43.24
C GLN A 79 51.40 -28.62 42.18
N ARG A 80 51.99 -28.23 41.04
CA ARG A 80 53.10 -27.33 40.67
C ARG A 80 53.07 -27.20 39.13
N ARG A 81 53.18 -26.01 38.49
CA ARG A 81 54.39 -25.32 37.96
C ARG A 81 55.31 -26.18 37.09
N THR A 82 55.53 -25.75 35.83
CA THR A 82 56.77 -25.12 35.28
C THR A 82 56.53 -24.88 33.78
N THR A 83 56.58 -23.69 33.27
CA THR A 83 57.58 -22.73 32.82
C THR A 83 58.44 -23.19 31.62
N HIS A 84 58.51 -22.25 30.70
CA HIS A 84 59.55 -21.94 29.71
C HIS A 84 59.54 -22.73 28.40
N THR A 85 59.86 -22.20 27.19
CA THR A 85 60.56 -20.95 26.82
C THR A 85 60.37 -20.78 25.28
N ARG A 86 60.42 -19.53 24.86
CA ARG A 86 60.65 -19.05 23.47
C ARG A 86 61.77 -19.79 22.76
N THR A 87 61.65 -19.94 21.43
CA THR A 87 62.72 -19.43 20.54
C THR A 87 62.23 -19.32 19.07
N ASN A 88 62.52 -18.16 18.53
CA ASN A 88 62.59 -17.83 17.11
C ASN A 88 63.67 -18.64 16.39
N THR A 89 63.44 -18.91 15.08
CA THR A 89 64.44 -18.72 13.97
C THR A 89 63.73 -19.07 12.65
N ARG A 90 63.66 -18.25 11.84
CA ARG A 90 64.12 -17.62 10.59
C ARG A 90 64.92 -18.52 9.66
N ARG A 91 64.61 -18.36 8.34
CA ARG A 91 65.37 -18.70 7.10
C ARG A 91 65.18 -20.11 6.58
N GLN A 92 65.13 -20.39 5.27
CA GLN A 92 65.53 -19.74 4.02
C GLN A 92 64.94 -20.57 2.87
N ARG A 93 64.71 -19.92 1.73
CA ARG A 93 64.63 -20.58 0.39
C ARG A 93 66.01 -21.06 -0.04
N PRO A 94 66.17 -21.98 -0.98
CA PRO A 94 66.44 -21.71 -2.39
C PRO A 94 65.68 -22.66 -3.33
N ALA A 95 65.24 -22.28 -4.51
CA ALA A 95 65.82 -21.89 -5.78
C ALA A 95 66.32 -23.08 -6.65
N ALA A 96 65.64 -23.14 -7.79
CA ALA A 96 66.09 -23.40 -9.16
C ALA A 96 66.47 -24.88 -9.53
N GLU A 97 66.05 -25.34 -10.67
CA GLU A 97 66.58 -25.30 -12.05
C GLU A 97 65.64 -26.12 -12.93
N GLN A 98 65.17 -25.64 -14.03
CA GLN A 98 65.67 -25.54 -15.43
C GLN A 98 65.32 -26.72 -16.31
N GLY A 99 64.87 -26.42 -17.48
CA GLY A 99 64.95 -27.16 -18.73
C GLY A 99 63.64 -27.06 -19.55
N GLU A 100 63.48 -26.04 -20.41
CA GLU A 100 63.72 -25.99 -21.87
C GLU A 100 63.01 -27.09 -22.65
N GLN A 101 62.24 -26.89 -23.72
CA GLN A 101 62.40 -26.03 -24.92
C GLN A 101 61.11 -26.07 -25.76
N GLN A 102 60.77 -24.92 -26.31
CA GLN A 102 60.53 -24.53 -27.71
C GLN A 102 59.37 -25.10 -28.53
N GLY A 103 58.71 -24.16 -29.15
CA GLY A 103 58.15 -24.21 -30.49
C GLY A 103 56.90 -23.38 -30.67
N THR A 104 57.01 -22.05 -30.87
CA THR A 104 56.71 -21.20 -32.06
C THR A 104 55.40 -21.61 -32.77
N GLU A 105 54.52 -20.74 -33.03
CA GLU A 105 54.31 -19.58 -33.84
C GLU A 105 52.86 -19.47 -34.30
N ARG A 106 52.38 -18.27 -34.30
CA ARG A 106 51.66 -17.46 -35.29
C ARG A 106 50.12 -17.35 -35.23
N LYS A 107 49.73 -16.14 -34.91
CA LYS A 107 48.53 -15.46 -35.47
C LYS A 107 48.67 -15.29 -36.98
N PRO A 108 47.55 -15.27 -37.76
CA PRO A 108 47.21 -14.00 -38.37
C PRO A 108 45.72 -13.66 -38.51
N ARG A 109 45.42 -12.41 -38.30
CA ARG A 109 44.81 -11.33 -39.14
C ARG A 109 43.58 -11.70 -40.01
N GLN A 110 42.59 -10.84 -39.84
CA GLN A 110 41.46 -10.57 -40.76
C GLN A 110 41.92 -10.28 -42.20
N PRO A 111 40.99 -10.42 -43.17
CA PRO A 111 40.84 -9.33 -44.12
C PRO A 111 39.40 -8.87 -44.38
N ARG A 112 39.43 -7.65 -44.86
CA ARG A 112 38.34 -6.78 -45.35
C ARG A 112 37.89 -7.16 -46.75
N GLN A 113 36.58 -6.76 -47.00
CA GLN A 113 36.01 -6.13 -48.23
C GLN A 113 35.99 -6.91 -49.55
N ASN A 114 34.83 -6.93 -50.17
CA ASN A 114 34.35 -6.13 -51.29
C ASN A 114 33.05 -6.72 -51.88
N ARG A 115 32.01 -5.87 -52.00
CA ARG A 115 31.49 -5.16 -53.21
C ARG A 115 31.13 -6.07 -54.40
N THR A 116 29.93 -5.85 -54.84
CA THR A 116 29.31 -5.55 -56.14
C THR A 116 28.11 -6.46 -56.35
N SER A 117 27.01 -6.14 -56.98
CA SER A 117 26.40 -4.98 -57.61
C SER A 117 25.15 -5.47 -58.32
N ARG A 118 24.17 -4.58 -58.45
CA ARG A 118 23.20 -4.43 -59.58
C ARG A 118 22.21 -5.56 -59.81
N SER A 119 20.98 -5.30 -60.14
CA SER A 119 20.22 -4.34 -60.95
C SER A 119 18.75 -4.69 -60.80
N GLY A 120 17.79 -3.93 -60.89
CA GLY A 120 17.37 -2.85 -61.71
C GLY A 120 15.85 -2.81 -61.72
N GLU A 121 15.37 -1.62 -61.78
CA GLU A 121 14.39 -1.05 -62.70
C GLU A 121 12.96 -1.56 -62.56
N ASN A 122 11.88 -0.78 -62.65
CA ASN A 122 11.61 0.57 -63.13
C ASN A 122 10.12 0.86 -62.87
N THR A 123 9.81 2.08 -62.58
CA THR A 123 9.03 3.17 -63.23
C THR A 123 7.52 3.06 -63.03
N HIS A 124 6.77 4.10 -62.81
CA HIS A 124 6.52 5.43 -63.30
C HIS A 124 5.44 6.07 -62.42
N ARG A 125 5.58 7.36 -61.97
CA ARG A 125 5.11 8.63 -62.56
C ARG A 125 3.57 8.69 -62.62
N THR A 126 2.92 9.73 -62.12
CA THR A 126 2.94 11.18 -62.38
C THR A 126 1.92 11.85 -61.45
N GLU A 127 2.25 12.94 -60.82
CA GLU A 127 1.92 14.34 -61.13
C GLU A 127 0.39 14.63 -61.21
N ARG A 128 -0.22 15.71 -60.69
CA ARG A 128 0.16 17.12 -60.52
C ARG A 128 -0.98 17.87 -59.82
N ASN A 129 -0.59 18.89 -59.06
CA ASN A 129 -1.10 20.27 -59.07
C ASN A 129 -2.57 20.56 -58.72
N GLY A 130 -2.90 21.58 -58.05
CA GLY A 130 -2.38 22.92 -57.85
C GLY A 130 -3.36 23.69 -57.00
N GLU A 131 -2.81 24.52 -56.24
CA GLU A 131 -2.89 25.99 -56.26
C GLU A 131 -4.20 26.67 -55.90
N ASN A 132 -4.05 27.50 -54.88
CA ASN A 132 -4.26 28.96 -54.84
C ASN A 132 -5.65 29.42 -54.42
N THR A 133 -5.84 30.40 -53.60
CA THR A 133 -5.24 31.67 -53.25
C THR A 133 -6.15 32.41 -52.27
N ARG A 134 -5.55 33.16 -51.35
CA ARG A 134 -5.79 34.56 -50.96
C ARG A 134 -7.24 35.05 -50.76
N ASN A 135 -7.60 35.80 -49.75
CA ASN A 135 -7.14 37.09 -49.30
C ASN A 135 -8.01 37.61 -48.18
N THR A 136 -7.43 38.10 -47.13
CA THR A 136 -7.23 39.48 -46.66
C THR A 136 -8.40 40.27 -46.08
N ARG A 137 -8.01 40.87 -44.97
CA ARG A 137 -8.22 42.23 -44.47
C ARG A 137 -9.45 42.56 -43.63
N ASN A 138 -9.12 42.93 -42.40
CA ASN A 138 -9.14 44.30 -41.81
C ASN A 138 -10.55 44.84 -41.55
N THR A 139 -10.83 45.42 -40.41
CA THR A 139 -10.31 46.59 -39.73
C THR A 139 -11.12 46.84 -38.43
N ARG A 140 -10.43 47.13 -37.36
CA ARG A 140 -10.33 48.40 -36.64
C ARG A 140 -11.57 48.95 -35.91
N ASN A 141 -11.31 49.15 -34.59
CA ASN A 141 -11.60 50.34 -33.80
C ASN A 141 -13.08 50.63 -33.42
N THR A 142 -13.41 50.95 -32.18
CA THR A 142 -13.00 52.14 -31.43
C THR A 142 -13.46 52.09 -29.98
N ARG A 143 -12.67 52.72 -29.15
CA ARG A 143 -12.85 53.25 -27.82
C ARG A 143 -14.17 54.04 -27.64
N THR A 144 -14.68 54.03 -26.41
CA THR A 144 -14.88 55.23 -25.55
C THR A 144 -15.41 54.75 -24.20
N ARG A 145 -14.84 55.10 -23.22
CA ARG A 145 -14.71 55.97 -22.04
C ARG A 145 -16.03 56.59 -21.58
N ASN A 146 -16.09 56.56 -20.26
CA ASN A 146 -16.57 57.54 -19.26
C ASN A 146 -17.83 57.11 -18.52
N THR A 147 -17.78 57.13 -17.26
CA THR A 147 -17.58 57.98 -16.08
C THR A 147 -18.82 58.00 -15.20
N ASN A 148 -18.57 57.83 -13.90
CA ASN A 148 -19.19 58.45 -12.72
C ASN A 148 -20.72 58.49 -12.67
N ASP A 149 -21.37 58.28 -11.59
CA ASP A 149 -21.22 58.79 -10.23
C ASP A 149 -22.35 58.24 -9.35
N ASN A 150 -21.99 58.09 -8.10
CA ASN A 150 -22.69 58.44 -6.88
C ASN A 150 -24.18 58.18 -6.63
N ASN A 151 -24.39 57.54 -5.52
CA ASN A 151 -25.08 58.04 -4.34
C ASN A 151 -26.40 57.42 -3.89
N ARG A 152 -26.31 56.97 -2.66
CA ARG A 152 -27.22 57.14 -1.52
C ARG A 152 -28.55 56.36 -1.40
N ASN A 153 -28.50 55.60 -0.33
CA ASN A 153 -29.51 55.58 0.79
C ASN A 153 -30.94 55.13 0.45
N GLU A 154 -31.42 54.19 1.11
CA GLU A 154 -32.13 54.13 2.38
C GLU A 154 -32.98 52.87 2.53
N ASN A 155 -32.79 52.24 3.65
CA ASN A 155 -33.75 51.65 4.58
C ASN A 155 -35.14 51.23 4.08
N THR A 156 -35.50 49.94 4.27
CA THR A 156 -36.47 49.56 5.33
C THR A 156 -36.86 48.09 5.28
N ASN A 157 -36.76 47.50 6.47
CA ASN A 157 -37.67 46.55 7.13
C ASN A 157 -38.06 45.17 6.58
N ASN A 158 -37.52 44.20 7.27
CA ASN A 158 -38.24 43.13 7.98
C ASN A 158 -39.26 42.27 7.22
N ARG A 159 -38.86 41.00 7.02
CA ARG A 159 -39.71 39.90 7.51
C ARG A 159 -38.88 38.63 7.66
N ARG A 160 -38.84 38.12 8.90
CA ARG A 160 -38.26 36.87 9.35
C ARG A 160 -39.03 35.71 8.70
N THR A 161 -38.30 34.83 8.03
CA THR A 161 -38.67 33.43 7.92
C THR A 161 -37.51 32.57 8.45
N ARG A 162 -37.80 31.88 9.54
CA ARG A 162 -36.92 30.90 10.19
C ARG A 162 -36.82 29.70 9.26
N THR A 163 -35.67 29.44 8.70
CA THR A 163 -35.26 28.14 8.23
C THR A 163 -34.23 27.58 9.20
N ASN A 164 -34.57 26.43 9.76
CA ASN A 164 -33.74 25.66 10.66
C ASN A 164 -32.50 25.15 9.89
N ASN A 165 -31.39 25.85 10.04
CA ASN A 165 -30.07 25.30 9.73
C ASN A 165 -29.47 24.72 11.04
N ARG A 166 -29.33 23.43 11.10
CA ARG A 166 -28.47 22.77 12.08
C ARG A 166 -27.03 23.26 11.85
N PRO A 167 -26.27 23.61 12.89
CA PRO A 167 -24.92 24.07 12.72
C PRO A 167 -24.04 22.91 12.26
N MET A 168 -23.32 23.12 11.15
CA MET A 168 -22.13 22.37 10.80
C MET A 168 -21.12 22.42 11.94
N THR A 169 -20.54 21.30 12.25
CA THR A 169 -19.55 21.19 13.32
C THR A 169 -18.35 22.09 13.00
N ARG A 170 -17.88 22.78 14.02
CA ARG A 170 -16.80 23.80 14.04
C ARG A 170 -15.46 23.36 13.39
N ASN A 171 -15.33 22.09 12.97
CA ASN A 171 -14.15 21.55 12.31
C ASN A 171 -14.18 21.66 10.78
N GLN A 172 -15.32 21.98 10.16
CA GLN A 172 -15.40 22.16 8.71
C GLN A 172 -15.23 23.61 8.25
N GLU A 173 -15.54 24.59 9.11
CA GLU A 173 -15.32 26.02 8.82
C GLU A 173 -13.85 26.46 8.96
N VAL A 174 -13.05 25.72 9.75
CA VAL A 174 -11.62 26.04 9.91
C VAL A 174 -10.77 25.55 8.73
N GLN A 175 -11.31 24.64 7.89
CA GLN A 175 -10.59 24.11 6.72
C GLN A 175 -10.71 24.98 5.46
N SER A 176 -11.76 25.80 5.32
CA SER A 176 -11.95 26.61 4.11
C SER A 176 -11.19 27.95 4.12
N ASP A 177 -10.82 28.47 5.28
CA ASP A 177 -10.16 29.78 5.39
C ASP A 177 -8.63 29.74 5.40
N LEU A 178 -8.01 28.54 5.36
CA LEU A 178 -6.56 28.39 5.36
C LEU A 178 -5.97 28.00 3.99
N ILE A 179 -6.78 27.86 2.95
CA ILE A 179 -6.31 27.68 1.57
C ILE A 179 -6.15 29.06 0.93
N GLY A 180 -5.29 29.89 1.52
CA GLY A 180 -4.82 31.10 0.89
C GLY A 180 -3.74 30.73 -0.11
N ARG A 181 -3.92 31.02 -1.41
CA ARG A 181 -2.82 31.16 -2.36
C ARG A 181 -1.77 32.04 -1.67
N GLN A 182 -0.62 31.43 -1.31
CA GLN A 182 0.50 32.24 -0.85
C GLN A 182 0.87 33.18 -2.02
N PRO A 183 0.94 34.51 -1.79
CA PRO A 183 1.61 35.38 -2.75
C PRO A 183 3.02 34.83 -2.90
N ALA A 184 3.54 34.84 -4.13
CA ALA A 184 4.91 34.51 -4.44
C ALA A 184 5.86 35.48 -3.66
N GLY A 185 5.99 35.23 -2.36
CA GLY A 185 7.06 35.76 -1.54
C GLY A 185 8.34 35.10 -2.06
N SER A 186 9.35 35.89 -2.28
CA SER A 186 10.65 35.40 -2.72
C SER A 186 11.08 34.21 -1.85
N ASN A 187 11.14 33.01 -2.43
CA ASN A 187 11.70 31.80 -1.78
C ASN A 187 13.25 31.90 -1.70
N LYS A 188 13.82 33.05 -2.02
CA LYS A 188 15.26 33.24 -2.07
C LYS A 188 15.89 32.93 -0.71
N GLY A 189 16.84 32.02 -0.70
CA GLY A 189 17.53 31.56 0.51
C GLY A 189 16.67 30.71 1.43
N LYS A 190 15.60 30.08 0.93
CA LYS A 190 14.74 29.19 1.72
C LYS A 190 14.79 27.76 1.20
N PHE A 191 14.80 26.82 2.14
CA PHE A 191 14.63 25.40 1.88
C PHE A 191 13.32 24.94 2.51
N GLN A 192 12.51 24.24 1.75
CA GLN A 192 11.19 23.76 2.20
C GLN A 192 11.10 22.26 2.02
N ILE A 193 10.57 21.58 3.03
CA ILE A 193 10.23 20.16 3.00
C ILE A 193 8.70 20.07 3.08
N ILE A 194 8.09 19.40 2.10
CA ILE A 194 6.63 19.33 1.97
C ILE A 194 6.22 17.87 1.74
N PRO A 195 5.90 17.11 2.78
CA PRO A 195 5.37 15.76 2.62
C PRO A 195 3.96 15.81 2.01
N LEU A 196 3.73 15.08 0.91
CA LEU A 196 2.41 14.88 0.30
C LEU A 196 1.78 13.55 0.73
N GLY A 197 2.57 12.64 1.28
CA GLY A 197 2.19 11.35 1.83
C GLY A 197 3.20 10.84 2.85
N GLY A 198 2.84 9.78 3.61
CA GLY A 198 3.71 9.16 4.61
C GLY A 198 3.71 9.80 6.00
N LEU A 199 2.92 10.85 6.24
CA LEU A 199 2.73 11.42 7.57
C LEU A 199 1.33 11.11 8.11
N GLY A 200 1.28 10.50 9.30
CA GLY A 200 0.01 10.10 9.93
C GLY A 200 -0.60 8.83 9.31
N GLU A 201 0.11 8.18 8.42
CA GLU A 201 -0.27 6.97 7.68
C GLU A 201 0.97 6.14 7.33
N ILE A 202 0.77 4.89 6.94
CA ILE A 202 1.80 4.03 6.35
C ILE A 202 1.46 3.89 4.86
N GLY A 203 2.44 4.17 4.00
CA GLY A 203 2.28 4.18 2.55
C GLY A 203 2.11 5.57 1.95
N LYS A 204 1.95 5.64 0.64
CA LYS A 204 1.89 6.86 -0.18
C LYS A 204 3.07 7.80 0.02
N ASN A 205 4.26 7.27 0.36
CA ASN A 205 5.42 8.10 0.64
C ASN A 205 5.75 8.98 -0.56
N MET A 206 5.71 10.28 -0.36
CA MET A 206 6.06 11.30 -1.34
C MET A 206 6.38 12.59 -0.63
N THR A 207 7.61 13.07 -0.78
CA THR A 207 8.07 14.30 -0.13
C THR A 207 8.74 15.23 -1.14
N ILE A 208 8.39 16.49 -1.10
CA ILE A 208 9.01 17.53 -1.91
C ILE A 208 10.11 18.18 -1.10
N PHE A 209 11.29 18.29 -1.70
CA PHE A 209 12.42 19.10 -1.25
C PHE A 209 12.55 20.27 -2.21
N GLN A 210 12.27 21.45 -1.74
CA GLN A 210 12.32 22.66 -2.57
C GLN A 210 13.36 23.62 -2.02
N TYR A 211 14.35 23.95 -2.85
CA TYR A 211 15.28 25.02 -2.60
C TYR A 211 15.03 26.13 -3.61
N GLU A 212 14.64 27.32 -3.10
CA GLU A 212 14.20 28.43 -3.94
C GLU A 212 13.13 28.00 -4.95
N ASP A 213 13.46 28.02 -6.25
CA ASP A 213 12.55 27.64 -7.33
C ASP A 213 12.79 26.24 -7.89
N GLU A 214 13.68 25.46 -7.29
CA GLU A 214 13.99 24.10 -7.72
C GLU A 214 13.35 23.07 -6.81
N ILE A 215 12.67 22.09 -7.41
CA ILE A 215 11.94 21.03 -6.72
C ILE A 215 12.59 19.68 -7.02
N ILE A 216 12.86 18.90 -5.97
CA ILE A 216 13.23 17.49 -6.04
C ILE A 216 12.12 16.71 -5.30
N VAL A 217 11.60 15.68 -5.93
CA VAL A 217 10.59 14.79 -5.32
C VAL A 217 11.31 13.56 -4.81
N LEU A 218 11.13 13.22 -3.55
CA LEU A 218 11.63 11.98 -2.95
C LEU A 218 10.47 11.00 -2.81
N ASP A 219 10.61 9.85 -3.45
CA ASP A 219 9.64 8.78 -3.56
C ASP A 219 8.33 9.18 -4.24
N ALA A 220 7.60 8.20 -4.72
CA ALA A 220 6.28 8.31 -5.32
C ALA A 220 5.50 7.03 -5.06
N GLY A 221 5.06 6.86 -3.82
CA GLY A 221 4.45 5.65 -3.32
C GLY A 221 2.95 5.57 -3.49
N LEU A 222 2.39 4.37 -3.33
CA LEU A 222 0.96 4.14 -3.18
C LEU A 222 0.65 3.61 -1.77
N ALA A 223 -0.63 3.55 -1.43
CA ALA A 223 -1.15 2.76 -0.31
C ALA A 223 -2.24 1.82 -0.82
N PHE A 224 -2.43 0.69 -0.12
CA PHE A 224 -3.56 -0.18 -0.37
C PHE A 224 -4.81 0.38 0.32
N PRO A 225 -6.00 0.21 -0.29
CA PRO A 225 -7.23 0.69 0.30
C PRO A 225 -7.57 -0.07 1.60
N SER A 226 -8.18 0.62 2.55
CA SER A 226 -8.77 0.00 3.74
C SER A 226 -10.07 -0.77 3.40
N GLU A 227 -10.50 -1.67 4.28
CA GLU A 227 -11.70 -2.51 4.06
C GLU A 227 -12.99 -1.70 3.79
N ASP A 228 -13.04 -0.45 4.22
CA ASP A 228 -14.17 0.46 4.01
C ASP A 228 -14.12 1.20 2.65
N MET A 229 -13.01 1.15 1.92
CA MET A 229 -12.85 1.73 0.58
C MET A 229 -13.30 0.75 -0.51
N LEU A 230 -14.58 0.38 -0.51
CA LEU A 230 -15.14 -0.63 -1.39
C LEU A 230 -14.92 -0.32 -2.88
N GLY A 231 -14.26 -1.26 -3.59
CA GLY A 231 -14.01 -1.18 -5.03
C GLY A 231 -12.88 -0.22 -5.43
N VAL A 232 -12.10 0.28 -4.48
CA VAL A 232 -10.85 1.01 -4.76
C VAL A 232 -9.72 0.00 -4.89
N ASP A 233 -8.91 0.08 -5.96
CA ASP A 233 -7.78 -0.81 -6.17
C ASP A 233 -6.53 -0.34 -5.43
N ILE A 234 -6.21 0.96 -5.55
CA ILE A 234 -5.05 1.60 -4.89
C ILE A 234 -5.36 3.06 -4.54
N VAL A 235 -4.60 3.58 -3.61
CA VAL A 235 -4.65 4.98 -3.18
C VAL A 235 -3.31 5.65 -3.46
N ILE A 236 -3.31 6.77 -4.18
CA ILE A 236 -2.10 7.53 -4.48
C ILE A 236 -2.14 8.92 -3.82
N PRO A 237 -0.98 9.56 -3.59
CA PRO A 237 -0.96 10.92 -3.04
C PRO A 237 -1.55 11.93 -4.04
N ASP A 238 -2.11 13.02 -3.52
CA ASP A 238 -2.49 14.17 -4.34
C ASP A 238 -1.24 14.89 -4.85
N MET A 239 -1.03 14.80 -6.15
CA MET A 239 0.15 15.34 -6.84
C MET A 239 -0.07 16.75 -7.40
N SER A 240 -1.22 17.39 -7.11
CA SER A 240 -1.61 18.68 -7.70
C SER A 240 -0.52 19.73 -7.57
N TYR A 241 0.11 19.84 -6.39
CA TYR A 241 1.20 20.79 -6.18
C TYR A 241 2.40 20.56 -7.11
N ILE A 242 2.76 19.29 -7.37
CA ILE A 242 3.88 18.95 -8.26
C ILE A 242 3.50 19.29 -9.70
N ILE A 243 2.27 18.96 -10.12
CA ILE A 243 1.77 19.19 -11.47
C ILE A 243 1.67 20.69 -11.77
N GLU A 244 1.16 21.48 -10.83
CA GLU A 244 1.09 22.95 -10.94
C GLU A 244 2.48 23.61 -11.04
N ASN A 245 3.51 22.96 -10.49
CA ASN A 245 4.89 23.44 -10.47
C ASN A 245 5.84 22.60 -11.34
N LYS A 246 5.34 21.84 -12.32
CA LYS A 246 6.12 20.86 -13.09
C LYS A 246 7.38 21.41 -13.74
N ASP A 247 7.38 22.67 -14.17
CA ASP A 247 8.53 23.31 -14.82
C ASP A 247 9.71 23.56 -13.85
N ARG A 248 9.43 23.52 -12.55
CA ARG A 248 10.39 23.68 -11.45
C ARG A 248 10.94 22.34 -10.97
N VAL A 249 10.32 21.21 -11.35
CA VAL A 249 10.72 19.85 -10.95
C VAL A 249 11.99 19.46 -11.71
N LYS A 250 13.08 19.28 -10.97
CA LYS A 250 14.39 18.92 -11.52
C LYS A 250 14.61 17.42 -11.59
N ALA A 251 14.09 16.68 -10.62
CA ALA A 251 14.25 15.23 -10.55
C ALA A 251 13.23 14.58 -9.59
N VAL A 252 13.03 13.28 -9.79
CA VAL A 252 12.51 12.36 -8.77
C VAL A 252 13.67 11.48 -8.29
N VAL A 253 13.75 11.25 -6.99
CA VAL A 253 14.74 10.39 -6.34
C VAL A 253 14.00 9.29 -5.59
N ILE A 254 14.45 8.06 -5.72
CA ILE A 254 13.79 6.91 -5.10
C ILE A 254 14.71 6.25 -4.08
N THR A 255 14.20 6.03 -2.87
CA THR A 255 14.94 5.40 -1.77
C THR A 255 15.06 3.89 -1.94
N HIS A 256 13.97 3.20 -2.30
CA HIS A 256 13.93 1.75 -2.49
C HIS A 256 12.69 1.31 -3.28
N GLY A 257 12.58 0.01 -3.56
CA GLY A 257 11.64 -0.55 -4.55
C GLY A 257 10.30 -1.07 -4.00
N HIS A 258 9.87 -0.71 -2.80
CA HIS A 258 8.55 -1.07 -2.30
C HIS A 258 7.44 -0.25 -2.96
N GLU A 259 6.22 -0.81 -3.00
CA GLU A 259 5.07 -0.18 -3.64
C GLU A 259 4.70 1.17 -3.02
N ASP A 260 4.84 1.29 -1.72
CA ASP A 260 4.59 2.53 -0.98
C ASP A 260 5.66 3.61 -1.17
N HIS A 261 6.68 3.33 -2.03
CA HIS A 261 7.71 4.28 -2.47
C HIS A 261 7.79 4.45 -4.00
N ILE A 262 7.37 3.45 -4.81
CA ILE A 262 7.41 3.54 -6.28
C ILE A 262 6.05 3.36 -6.96
N GLY A 263 5.02 2.98 -6.21
CA GLY A 263 3.76 2.51 -6.80
C GLY A 263 2.98 3.57 -7.55
N SER A 264 3.09 4.85 -7.19
CA SER A 264 2.45 5.95 -7.90
C SER A 264 3.35 6.65 -8.93
N LEU A 265 4.63 6.25 -9.04
CA LEU A 265 5.60 6.91 -9.90
C LEU A 265 5.16 6.97 -11.37
N ALA A 266 4.56 5.89 -11.87
CA ALA A 266 4.10 5.86 -13.26
C ALA A 266 2.95 6.86 -13.54
N TYR A 267 2.10 7.15 -12.54
CA TYR A 267 1.08 8.19 -12.62
C TYR A 267 1.72 9.57 -12.66
N LEU A 268 2.68 9.85 -11.78
CA LEU A 268 3.40 11.10 -11.75
C LEU A 268 4.14 11.36 -13.07
N MET A 269 4.85 10.36 -13.60
CA MET A 269 5.65 10.51 -14.83
C MET A 269 4.83 10.61 -16.12
N LYS A 270 3.51 10.48 -16.08
CA LYS A 270 2.62 10.87 -17.18
C LYS A 270 2.40 12.39 -17.24
N GLU A 271 2.50 13.07 -16.10
CA GLU A 271 2.21 14.49 -15.94
C GLU A 271 3.47 15.37 -16.01
N ILE A 272 4.62 14.81 -15.61
CA ILE A 272 5.91 15.52 -15.58
C ILE A 272 6.97 14.81 -16.42
N ASN A 273 7.99 15.55 -16.81
CA ASN A 273 9.12 15.02 -17.58
C ASN A 273 10.45 15.46 -16.94
N CYS A 274 11.01 14.61 -16.09
CA CYS A 274 12.29 14.86 -15.42
C CYS A 274 13.07 13.55 -15.24
N PRO A 275 14.38 13.59 -14.92
CA PRO A 275 15.15 12.42 -14.54
C PRO A 275 14.60 11.75 -13.27
N VAL A 276 14.65 10.41 -13.23
CA VAL A 276 14.35 9.59 -12.06
C VAL A 276 15.61 8.86 -11.64
N TYR A 277 16.13 9.14 -10.46
CA TYR A 277 17.33 8.52 -9.90
C TYR A 277 16.92 7.38 -8.97
N ALA A 278 17.44 6.18 -9.22
CA ALA A 278 17.16 4.99 -8.44
C ALA A 278 18.31 3.98 -8.53
N THR A 279 18.40 3.08 -7.56
CA THR A 279 19.39 2.01 -7.57
C THR A 279 19.09 0.95 -8.63
N ASN A 280 20.02 0.06 -8.90
CA ASN A 280 19.94 -0.87 -10.05
C ASN A 280 18.70 -1.80 -9.98
N LEU A 281 18.43 -2.42 -8.82
CA LEU A 281 17.24 -3.27 -8.64
C LEU A 281 15.96 -2.45 -8.82
N VAL A 282 15.93 -1.26 -8.21
CA VAL A 282 14.77 -0.36 -8.21
C VAL A 282 14.47 0.13 -9.64
N CYS A 283 15.50 0.45 -10.44
CA CYS A 283 15.32 0.77 -11.87
C CYS A 283 14.62 -0.37 -12.61
N GLY A 284 15.02 -1.64 -12.38
CA GLY A 284 14.36 -2.78 -13.01
C GLY A 284 12.88 -2.89 -12.64
N LEU A 285 12.55 -2.69 -11.36
CA LEU A 285 11.16 -2.71 -10.89
C LEU A 285 10.33 -1.57 -11.51
N ILE A 286 10.91 -0.38 -11.61
CA ILE A 286 10.27 0.78 -12.25
C ILE A 286 10.07 0.56 -13.75
N GLU A 287 11.03 -0.04 -14.46
CA GLU A 287 10.91 -0.40 -15.88
C GLU A 287 9.68 -1.29 -16.13
N GLY A 288 9.46 -2.29 -15.26
CA GLY A 288 8.27 -3.14 -15.29
C GLY A 288 6.97 -2.33 -15.20
N LYS A 289 6.89 -1.43 -14.20
CA LYS A 289 5.72 -0.54 -14.00
C LYS A 289 5.52 0.44 -15.16
N PHE A 290 6.60 1.02 -15.66
CA PHE A 290 6.53 1.94 -16.80
C PHE A 290 6.02 1.25 -18.07
N LYS A 291 6.42 -0.01 -18.29
CA LYS A 291 5.89 -0.83 -19.39
C LYS A 291 4.37 -1.04 -19.26
N GLU A 292 3.87 -1.38 -18.07
CA GLU A 292 2.44 -1.55 -17.80
C GLU A 292 1.66 -0.25 -18.05
N HIS A 293 2.19 0.88 -17.60
CA HIS A 293 1.56 2.20 -17.72
C HIS A 293 1.91 2.96 -19.00
N LYS A 294 2.69 2.35 -19.93
CA LYS A 294 3.13 2.95 -21.20
C LYS A 294 3.94 4.25 -21.03
N VAL A 295 4.71 4.33 -19.96
CA VAL A 295 5.66 5.41 -19.68
C VAL A 295 7.03 5.04 -20.27
N SER A 296 7.76 6.01 -20.80
CA SER A 296 9.10 5.78 -21.36
C SER A 296 10.15 5.62 -20.25
N PRO A 297 10.98 4.55 -20.23
CA PRO A 297 12.03 4.39 -19.22
C PRO A 297 13.25 5.27 -19.45
N LYS A 298 13.29 6.10 -20.51
CA LYS A 298 14.45 6.95 -20.86
C LYS A 298 14.83 7.98 -19.80
N CYS A 299 13.90 8.30 -18.89
CA CYS A 299 14.16 9.20 -17.77
C CYS A 299 14.94 8.55 -16.63
N LEU A 300 15.04 7.22 -16.56
CA LEU A 300 15.74 6.52 -15.49
C LEU A 300 17.25 6.78 -15.53
N ARG A 301 17.81 6.97 -14.33
CA ARG A 301 19.24 7.17 -14.08
C ARG A 301 19.63 6.25 -12.93
N THR A 302 20.41 5.24 -13.24
CA THR A 302 20.90 4.29 -12.22
C THR A 302 21.99 4.95 -11.40
N ILE A 303 21.84 4.86 -10.07
CA ILE A 303 22.83 5.27 -9.08
C ILE A 303 23.20 4.07 -8.20
N ALA A 304 24.28 4.23 -7.44
CA ALA A 304 24.70 3.30 -6.41
C ALA A 304 24.82 4.00 -5.06
N ALA A 305 24.77 3.24 -3.98
CA ALA A 305 25.10 3.75 -2.67
C ALA A 305 26.55 4.29 -2.67
N GLY A 306 26.76 5.48 -2.13
CA GLY A 306 28.00 6.22 -2.16
C GLY A 306 28.07 7.28 -3.26
N ASP A 307 27.20 7.24 -4.26
CA ASP A 307 27.16 8.25 -5.31
C ASP A 307 26.65 9.60 -4.76
N GLU A 308 27.13 10.68 -5.38
CA GLU A 308 26.64 12.05 -5.19
C GLU A 308 26.30 12.66 -6.56
N VAL A 309 25.12 13.25 -6.67
CA VAL A 309 24.62 13.84 -7.92
C VAL A 309 24.24 15.30 -7.68
N GLN A 310 24.69 16.20 -8.55
CA GLN A 310 24.27 17.59 -8.54
C GLN A 310 22.93 17.74 -9.27
N ILE A 311 21.89 18.14 -8.57
CA ILE A 311 20.54 18.39 -9.11
C ILE A 311 20.20 19.86 -8.88
N GLY A 312 20.38 20.68 -9.92
CA GLY A 312 20.27 22.13 -9.77
C GLY A 312 21.28 22.66 -8.77
N GLN A 313 20.81 23.39 -7.76
CA GLN A 313 21.64 23.96 -6.69
C GLN A 313 21.88 23.00 -5.52
N VAL A 314 21.20 21.85 -5.50
CA VAL A 314 21.25 20.89 -4.40
C VAL A 314 22.15 19.71 -4.79
N LYS A 315 23.08 19.35 -3.93
CA LYS A 315 23.83 18.11 -4.07
C LYS A 315 23.10 17.00 -3.32
N VAL A 316 22.75 15.92 -4.02
CA VAL A 316 22.04 14.77 -3.48
C VAL A 316 23.00 13.59 -3.38
N GLY A 317 23.10 12.99 -2.21
CA GLY A 317 23.95 11.81 -2.01
C GLY A 317 23.17 10.63 -1.44
N PHE A 318 23.69 9.44 -1.69
CA PHE A 318 23.03 8.17 -1.42
C PHE A 318 23.85 7.32 -0.46
N ILE A 319 23.24 6.85 0.63
CA ILE A 319 23.91 6.09 1.69
C ILE A 319 23.31 4.70 1.75
N GLN A 320 24.15 3.65 1.77
CA GLN A 320 23.69 2.26 1.92
C GLN A 320 22.92 2.08 3.21
N THR A 321 21.69 1.55 3.12
CA THR A 321 20.88 1.10 4.26
C THR A 321 20.52 -0.37 4.13
N ASN A 322 19.98 -0.96 5.19
CA ASN A 322 19.37 -2.29 5.16
C ASN A 322 17.85 -2.16 5.33
N HIS A 323 17.12 -2.88 4.53
CA HIS A 323 15.68 -3.00 4.64
C HIS A 323 15.24 -4.44 4.27
N SER A 324 13.95 -4.68 4.06
CA SER A 324 13.45 -5.99 3.60
C SER A 324 13.64 -6.24 2.11
N ILE A 325 14.01 -5.21 1.34
CA ILE A 325 14.39 -5.29 -0.06
C ILE A 325 15.84 -4.85 -0.23
N PRO A 326 16.66 -5.52 -1.07
CA PRO A 326 18.01 -5.07 -1.37
C PRO A 326 18.07 -3.70 -2.05
N ASP A 327 19.25 -3.10 -2.07
CA ASP A 327 19.53 -1.83 -2.75
C ASP A 327 18.76 -0.62 -2.19
N SER A 328 18.39 -0.67 -0.92
CA SER A 328 17.79 0.47 -0.22
C SER A 328 18.84 1.50 0.14
N VAL A 329 18.48 2.78 0.02
CA VAL A 329 19.38 3.90 0.34
C VAL A 329 18.67 4.96 1.19
N ALA A 330 19.42 5.56 2.13
CA ALA A 330 19.09 6.85 2.69
C ALA A 330 19.58 7.95 1.73
N VAL A 331 18.92 9.09 1.77
CA VAL A 331 19.23 10.21 0.86
C VAL A 331 19.51 11.47 1.66
N TYR A 332 20.61 12.15 1.36
CA TYR A 332 20.87 13.47 1.92
C TYR A 332 20.89 14.54 0.85
N PHE A 333 20.41 15.71 1.22
CA PHE A 333 20.30 16.91 0.41
C PHE A 333 21.22 17.96 1.03
N ASP A 334 22.35 18.22 0.36
CA ASP A 334 23.30 19.23 0.80
C ASP A 334 22.96 20.55 0.10
N THR A 335 22.52 21.52 0.87
CA THR A 335 22.00 22.80 0.42
C THR A 335 22.81 23.95 1.03
N PRO A 336 22.76 25.16 0.48
CA PRO A 336 23.38 26.33 1.09
C PRO A 336 22.87 26.71 2.49
N ILE A 337 21.70 26.16 2.90
CA ILE A 337 21.12 26.38 4.23
C ILE A 337 21.65 25.34 5.23
N GLY A 338 22.00 24.15 4.75
CA GLY A 338 22.46 23.02 5.55
C GLY A 338 22.09 21.69 4.94
N THR A 339 22.58 20.61 5.53
CA THR A 339 22.34 19.25 5.08
C THR A 339 21.04 18.70 5.70
N VAL A 340 20.13 18.20 4.87
CA VAL A 340 18.94 17.47 5.30
C VAL A 340 19.12 16.00 4.94
N LEU A 341 18.82 15.11 5.88
CA LEU A 341 18.98 13.67 5.73
C LEU A 341 17.63 12.97 5.90
N HIS A 342 17.28 12.12 4.93
CA HIS A 342 16.13 11.22 4.97
C HIS A 342 16.62 9.78 5.04
N THR A 343 16.22 9.01 6.06
CA THR A 343 16.72 7.64 6.24
C THR A 343 16.25 6.66 5.17
N GLY A 344 15.18 6.98 4.44
CA GLY A 344 14.35 5.94 3.82
C GLY A 344 13.84 4.98 4.88
N ASP A 345 13.32 3.85 4.47
CA ASP A 345 12.99 2.75 5.36
C ASP A 345 14.26 1.97 5.69
N PHE A 346 14.49 1.70 6.97
CA PHE A 346 15.74 1.09 7.38
C PHE A 346 15.64 0.22 8.63
N LYS A 347 16.60 -0.66 8.77
CA LYS A 347 17.03 -1.30 10.02
C LYS A 347 18.55 -1.37 10.07
N ILE A 348 19.14 -1.71 11.20
CA ILE A 348 20.59 -1.94 11.32
C ILE A 348 20.83 -3.44 11.36
N ASP A 349 20.99 -4.08 10.20
CA ASP A 349 21.25 -5.50 10.08
C ASP A 349 22.76 -5.78 10.09
N GLN A 350 23.24 -6.49 11.12
CA GLN A 350 24.67 -6.80 11.27
C GLN A 350 25.10 -8.04 10.46
N THR A 351 24.14 -8.81 9.98
CA THR A 351 24.38 -10.04 9.19
C THR A 351 23.38 -10.14 8.03
N PRO A 352 23.31 -9.13 7.14
CA PRO A 352 22.37 -9.14 6.03
C PRO A 352 22.65 -10.29 5.08
N VAL A 353 21.60 -10.79 4.41
CA VAL A 353 21.68 -11.96 3.52
C VAL A 353 22.61 -11.72 2.32
N ASP A 354 22.62 -10.51 1.79
CA ASP A 354 23.47 -10.06 0.67
C ASP A 354 24.87 -9.63 1.09
N GLY A 355 25.18 -9.62 2.39
CA GLY A 355 26.46 -9.22 2.96
C GLY A 355 26.74 -7.71 2.93
N LYS A 356 25.80 -6.87 2.46
CA LYS A 356 25.96 -5.41 2.38
C LYS A 356 25.51 -4.76 3.69
N LEU A 357 26.45 -4.33 4.49
CA LEU A 357 26.17 -3.61 5.75
C LEU A 357 25.69 -2.18 5.48
N MET A 358 24.86 -1.67 6.39
CA MET A 358 24.52 -0.25 6.43
C MET A 358 25.78 0.60 6.65
N ASP A 359 25.93 1.67 5.87
CA ASP A 359 27.10 2.58 6.00
C ASP A 359 26.92 3.57 7.15
N ILE A 360 27.04 3.06 8.38
CA ILE A 360 26.95 3.85 9.63
C ILE A 360 28.07 4.92 9.70
N HIS A 361 29.20 4.72 9.00
CA HIS A 361 30.29 5.68 8.98
C HIS A 361 29.87 6.97 8.27
N LYS A 362 29.15 6.86 7.16
CA LYS A 362 28.66 8.04 6.42
C LYS A 362 27.64 8.83 7.24
N PHE A 363 26.75 8.16 7.97
CA PHE A 363 25.83 8.83 8.90
C PHE A 363 26.56 9.59 10.00
N ALA A 364 27.59 8.99 10.61
CA ALA A 364 28.44 9.64 11.61
C ALA A 364 29.27 10.79 11.03
N GLU A 365 29.77 10.66 9.80
CA GLU A 365 30.47 11.73 9.08
C GLU A 365 29.57 12.96 8.90
N LEU A 366 28.33 12.74 8.41
CA LEU A 366 27.36 13.82 8.25
C LEU A 366 26.99 14.44 9.59
N GLY A 367 26.79 13.63 10.64
CA GLY A 367 26.53 14.10 11.99
C GLY A 367 27.64 14.97 12.55
N ASN A 368 28.92 14.65 12.26
CA ASN A 368 30.07 15.45 12.66
C ASN A 368 30.20 16.77 11.86
N LYS A 369 29.73 16.79 10.59
CA LYS A 369 29.65 18.01 9.79
C LYS A 369 28.49 18.93 10.22
N GLY A 370 27.50 18.38 10.88
CA GLY A 370 26.25 19.06 11.25
C GLY A 370 25.11 18.77 10.27
N VAL A 371 24.02 18.22 10.77
CA VAL A 371 22.81 17.94 10.01
C VAL A 371 21.72 18.90 10.47
N LEU A 372 21.20 19.70 9.55
CA LEU A 372 20.13 20.67 9.78
C LEU A 372 18.83 19.95 10.19
N ALA A 373 18.42 18.95 9.42
CA ALA A 373 17.22 18.20 9.73
C ALA A 373 17.39 16.70 9.40
N LEU A 374 16.90 15.84 10.31
CA LEU A 374 16.78 14.40 10.08
C LEU A 374 15.29 14.06 9.91
N MET A 375 14.97 13.40 8.80
CA MET A 375 13.70 12.73 8.57
C MET A 375 13.92 11.23 8.75
N SER A 376 13.21 10.58 9.68
CA SER A 376 13.47 9.17 10.00
C SER A 376 12.20 8.34 10.12
N ASP A 377 12.25 7.13 9.57
CA ASP A 377 11.24 6.07 9.63
C ASP A 377 10.76 5.82 11.06
N SER A 378 9.44 5.79 11.26
CA SER A 378 8.81 5.65 12.58
C SER A 378 8.04 4.35 12.76
N THR A 379 8.00 3.48 11.76
CA THR A 379 7.09 2.31 11.68
C THR A 379 7.17 1.40 12.91
N ASN A 380 8.37 1.14 13.41
CA ASN A 380 8.58 0.24 14.55
C ASN A 380 8.97 0.96 15.87
N VAL A 381 8.73 2.25 15.98
CA VAL A 381 9.11 3.03 17.17
C VAL A 381 8.50 2.51 18.49
N GLU A 382 7.37 1.81 18.41
CA GLU A 382 6.71 1.22 19.60
C GLU A 382 7.31 -0.13 20.00
N LYS A 383 8.20 -0.72 19.18
CA LYS A 383 8.83 -2.01 19.46
C LYS A 383 10.15 -1.78 20.22
N PRO A 384 10.28 -2.31 21.44
CA PRO A 384 11.52 -2.20 22.21
C PRO A 384 12.63 -3.07 21.59
N GLY A 385 13.89 -2.74 21.90
CA GLY A 385 15.06 -3.50 21.49
C GLY A 385 15.46 -3.28 20.04
N PHE A 386 16.01 -4.30 19.43
CA PHE A 386 16.52 -4.32 18.06
C PHE A 386 15.66 -5.20 17.15
N THR A 387 15.62 -4.88 15.90
CA THR A 387 15.03 -5.74 14.87
C THR A 387 15.98 -6.87 14.51
N GLY A 388 15.46 -8.09 14.39
CA GLY A 388 16.27 -9.26 14.04
C GLY A 388 16.87 -9.17 12.64
N SER A 389 18.01 -9.86 12.45
CA SER A 389 18.63 -10.00 11.13
C SER A 389 17.76 -10.84 10.19
N GLU A 390 17.72 -10.46 8.91
CA GLU A 390 17.05 -11.24 7.86
C GLU A 390 17.65 -12.63 7.69
N SER A 391 18.97 -12.79 7.89
CA SER A 391 19.65 -14.09 7.84
C SER A 391 19.14 -15.09 8.88
N SER A 392 18.55 -14.62 9.99
CA SER A 392 17.99 -15.49 11.04
C SER A 392 16.77 -16.30 10.58
N VAL A 393 16.12 -15.88 9.50
CA VAL A 393 14.93 -16.53 8.94
C VAL A 393 15.28 -17.78 8.16
N GLY A 394 16.42 -17.81 7.48
CA GLY A 394 16.86 -18.94 6.65
C GLY A 394 16.88 -20.28 7.38
N PRO A 395 17.47 -20.40 8.58
CA PRO A 395 17.44 -21.63 9.38
C PRO A 395 16.02 -22.14 9.67
N ALA A 396 15.08 -21.24 10.01
CA ALA A 396 13.71 -21.63 10.28
C ALA A 396 12.97 -22.12 9.01
N ILE A 397 13.19 -21.47 7.87
CA ILE A 397 12.66 -21.92 6.57
C ILE A 397 13.26 -23.30 6.24
N LYS A 398 14.57 -23.50 6.34
CA LYS A 398 15.23 -24.79 6.08
C LYS A 398 14.69 -25.90 6.99
N GLN A 399 14.45 -25.60 8.27
CA GLN A 399 13.83 -26.54 9.19
C GLN A 399 12.42 -26.93 8.76
N ALA A 400 11.58 -25.96 8.38
CA ALA A 400 10.20 -26.22 7.94
C ALA A 400 10.18 -27.01 6.63
N VAL A 401 11.02 -26.65 5.65
CA VAL A 401 11.13 -27.33 4.35
C VAL A 401 11.64 -28.76 4.53
N GLY A 402 12.65 -28.98 5.38
CA GLY A 402 13.22 -30.31 5.64
C GLY A 402 12.28 -31.23 6.43
N ALA A 403 11.36 -30.70 7.22
CA ALA A 403 10.35 -31.47 7.94
C ALA A 403 9.13 -31.83 7.07
N ALA A 404 8.93 -31.16 5.94
CA ALA A 404 7.77 -31.32 5.08
C ALA A 404 7.82 -32.65 4.29
N LYS A 405 6.75 -33.43 4.39
CA LYS A 405 6.60 -34.72 3.71
C LYS A 405 5.94 -34.62 2.32
N GLY A 406 5.10 -33.60 2.12
CA GLY A 406 4.45 -33.29 0.85
C GLY A 406 5.04 -32.04 0.21
N ARG A 407 4.23 -31.34 -0.58
CA ARG A 407 4.63 -30.07 -1.20
C ARG A 407 4.81 -29.00 -0.12
N VAL A 408 5.69 -28.07 -0.41
CA VAL A 408 5.87 -26.85 0.40
C VAL A 408 5.30 -25.68 -0.36
N VAL A 409 4.46 -24.89 0.29
CA VAL A 409 3.98 -23.59 -0.23
C VAL A 409 4.50 -22.49 0.68
N LEU A 410 5.37 -21.63 0.17
CA LEU A 410 5.88 -20.49 0.92
C LEU A 410 5.26 -19.20 0.38
N ALA A 411 4.50 -18.52 1.23
CA ALA A 411 3.92 -17.23 0.95
C ALA A 411 4.71 -16.10 1.62
N THR A 412 5.13 -15.13 0.82
CA THR A 412 5.88 -13.95 1.29
C THR A 412 5.55 -12.74 0.40
N PHE A 413 6.03 -11.56 0.79
CA PHE A 413 6.02 -10.40 -0.09
C PHE A 413 6.95 -10.63 -1.28
N ALA A 414 6.46 -10.30 -2.48
CA ALA A 414 7.26 -10.44 -3.70
C ALA A 414 8.53 -9.56 -3.67
N SER A 415 8.47 -8.42 -3.03
CA SER A 415 9.59 -7.48 -2.88
C SER A 415 10.69 -7.97 -1.94
N ASN A 416 10.42 -8.98 -1.08
CA ASN A 416 11.44 -9.50 -0.17
C ASN A 416 12.37 -10.50 -0.88
N VAL A 417 13.26 -9.96 -1.72
CA VAL A 417 14.22 -10.73 -2.54
C VAL A 417 15.12 -11.59 -1.68
N SER A 418 15.57 -11.09 -0.52
CA SER A 418 16.38 -11.86 0.43
C SER A 418 15.64 -13.12 0.96
N ARG A 419 14.33 -13.02 1.17
CA ARG A 419 13.49 -14.14 1.59
C ARG A 419 13.31 -15.16 0.47
N ILE A 420 13.13 -14.66 -0.77
CA ILE A 420 13.08 -15.51 -1.97
C ILE A 420 14.40 -16.29 -2.11
N GLN A 421 15.55 -15.65 -1.94
CA GLN A 421 16.85 -16.34 -1.98
C GLN A 421 16.94 -17.43 -0.92
N GLN A 422 16.58 -17.13 0.34
CA GLN A 422 16.62 -18.11 1.41
C GLN A 422 15.66 -19.29 1.18
N ALA A 423 14.50 -19.04 0.55
CA ALA A 423 13.56 -20.09 0.16
C ALA A 423 14.11 -20.97 -0.96
N ILE A 424 14.73 -20.37 -1.98
CA ILE A 424 15.40 -21.10 -3.07
C ILE A 424 16.56 -21.94 -2.53
N ASP A 425 17.39 -21.38 -1.64
CA ASP A 425 18.49 -22.11 -0.99
C ASP A 425 17.98 -23.33 -0.19
N ALA A 426 16.85 -23.18 0.50
CA ALA A 426 16.21 -24.28 1.20
C ALA A 426 15.66 -25.34 0.22
N ALA A 427 15.03 -24.94 -0.87
CA ALA A 427 14.54 -25.85 -1.90
C ALA A 427 15.69 -26.66 -2.53
N VAL A 428 16.78 -26.00 -2.89
CA VAL A 428 17.99 -26.65 -3.44
C VAL A 428 18.59 -27.64 -2.44
N MET A 429 18.71 -27.25 -1.16
CA MET A 429 19.25 -28.09 -0.11
C MET A 429 18.48 -29.41 0.07
N PHE A 430 17.15 -29.36 -0.10
CA PHE A 430 16.27 -30.53 0.03
C PHE A 430 15.83 -31.13 -1.31
N ASN A 431 16.56 -30.81 -2.40
CA ASN A 431 16.32 -31.34 -3.77
C ASN A 431 14.90 -31.11 -4.27
N ARG A 432 14.30 -29.92 -3.94
CA ARG A 432 12.99 -29.52 -4.41
C ARG A 432 13.09 -28.60 -5.62
N LYS A 433 12.19 -28.77 -6.57
CA LYS A 433 11.95 -27.83 -7.67
C LYS A 433 11.08 -26.69 -7.18
N VAL A 434 11.34 -25.49 -7.68
CA VAL A 434 10.62 -24.27 -7.27
C VAL A 434 9.67 -23.87 -8.39
N VAL A 435 8.39 -23.68 -8.04
CA VAL A 435 7.37 -23.10 -8.92
C VAL A 435 7.05 -21.71 -8.39
N VAL A 436 7.25 -20.67 -9.20
CA VAL A 436 6.99 -19.29 -8.82
C VAL A 436 5.60 -18.89 -9.31
N MET A 437 4.73 -18.44 -8.40
CA MET A 437 3.33 -18.17 -8.70
C MET A 437 2.88 -16.79 -8.24
N GLY A 438 2.05 -16.17 -9.06
CA GLY A 438 1.58 -14.80 -8.86
C GLY A 438 2.40 -13.81 -9.68
N ARG A 439 1.68 -12.88 -10.37
CA ARG A 439 2.31 -11.98 -11.35
C ARG A 439 3.46 -11.16 -10.73
N SER A 440 3.24 -10.55 -9.57
CA SER A 440 4.29 -9.76 -8.91
C SER A 440 5.47 -10.63 -8.46
N MET A 441 5.23 -11.87 -7.98
CA MET A 441 6.31 -12.77 -7.57
C MET A 441 7.18 -13.18 -8.76
N VAL A 442 6.56 -13.52 -9.90
CA VAL A 442 7.27 -13.86 -11.14
C VAL A 442 8.10 -12.67 -11.62
N ASN A 443 7.47 -11.50 -11.79
CA ASN A 443 8.14 -10.31 -12.29
C ASN A 443 9.34 -9.90 -11.41
N VAL A 444 9.18 -9.87 -10.08
CA VAL A 444 10.28 -9.50 -9.18
C VAL A 444 11.38 -10.55 -9.19
N THR A 445 11.05 -11.85 -9.22
CA THR A 445 12.05 -12.93 -9.28
C THR A 445 12.87 -12.84 -10.56
N GLU A 446 12.24 -12.62 -11.71
CA GLU A 446 12.91 -12.46 -13.02
C GLU A 446 13.83 -11.23 -13.00
N ILE A 447 13.32 -10.07 -12.59
CA ILE A 447 14.09 -8.82 -12.52
C ILE A 447 15.28 -8.97 -11.56
N ALA A 448 15.06 -9.55 -10.38
CA ALA A 448 16.11 -9.72 -9.39
C ALA A 448 17.18 -10.71 -9.86
N GLN A 449 16.81 -11.75 -10.61
CA GLN A 449 17.75 -12.67 -11.24
C GLN A 449 18.53 -12.00 -12.37
N GLU A 450 17.86 -11.29 -13.29
CA GLU A 450 18.50 -10.56 -14.40
C GLU A 450 19.49 -9.49 -13.91
N ARG A 451 19.16 -8.81 -12.81
CA ARG A 451 20.01 -7.76 -12.20
C ARG A 451 21.07 -8.31 -11.25
N GLY A 452 21.12 -9.64 -11.03
CA GLY A 452 22.17 -10.30 -10.22
C GLY A 452 21.92 -10.26 -8.69
N TYR A 453 20.68 -10.03 -8.24
CA TYR A 453 20.29 -10.03 -6.81
C TYR A 453 19.81 -11.40 -6.33
N LEU A 454 19.48 -12.32 -7.25
CA LEU A 454 19.15 -13.72 -6.96
C LEU A 454 20.14 -14.65 -7.64
N ASN A 455 20.68 -15.58 -6.87
CA ASN A 455 21.50 -16.68 -7.37
C ASN A 455 20.66 -17.95 -7.43
N ILE A 456 20.21 -18.29 -8.63
CA ILE A 456 19.31 -19.42 -8.87
C ILE A 456 20.06 -20.49 -9.67
N PRO A 457 20.39 -21.65 -9.08
CA PRO A 457 21.04 -22.73 -9.83
C PRO A 457 20.20 -23.18 -11.04
N PRO A 458 20.83 -23.58 -12.15
CA PRO A 458 20.12 -24.07 -13.33
C PRO A 458 19.13 -25.17 -12.99
N ASN A 459 17.99 -25.19 -13.67
CA ASN A 459 16.93 -26.19 -13.49
C ASN A 459 16.29 -26.24 -12.08
N THR A 460 16.45 -25.20 -11.26
CA THR A 460 15.79 -25.08 -9.96
C THR A 460 14.35 -24.61 -10.12
N ILE A 461 14.13 -23.54 -10.88
CA ILE A 461 12.77 -23.05 -11.20
C ILE A 461 12.22 -23.85 -12.38
N ILE A 462 10.98 -24.30 -12.25
CA ILE A 462 10.21 -24.99 -13.27
C ILE A 462 8.87 -24.31 -13.51
N ASP A 463 8.31 -24.51 -14.69
CA ASP A 463 6.96 -24.07 -15.00
C ASP A 463 5.91 -24.87 -14.21
N VAL A 464 4.80 -24.24 -13.87
CA VAL A 464 3.68 -24.89 -13.18
C VAL A 464 3.09 -26.05 -14.00
N ASP A 465 3.13 -25.96 -15.32
CA ASP A 465 2.57 -26.97 -16.22
C ASP A 465 3.36 -28.31 -16.19
N VAL A 466 4.63 -28.27 -15.80
CA VAL A 466 5.46 -29.48 -15.67
C VAL A 466 5.57 -29.96 -14.22
N MET A 467 4.92 -29.32 -13.28
CA MET A 467 4.96 -29.65 -11.85
C MET A 467 4.53 -31.12 -11.60
N HIS A 468 3.56 -31.61 -12.38
CA HIS A 468 3.02 -32.97 -12.26
C HIS A 468 4.04 -34.07 -12.60
N ASN A 469 5.19 -33.74 -13.18
CA ASN A 469 6.28 -34.71 -13.47
C ASN A 469 7.16 -35.00 -12.24
N TYR A 470 6.91 -34.34 -11.12
CA TYR A 470 7.67 -34.47 -9.88
C TYR A 470 6.77 -34.98 -8.76
N THR A 471 7.35 -35.66 -7.78
CA THR A 471 6.63 -36.08 -6.57
C THR A 471 6.41 -34.89 -5.63
N ASP A 472 5.39 -34.97 -4.76
CA ASP A 472 5.03 -33.89 -3.87
C ASP A 472 6.20 -33.44 -2.97
N ASP A 473 7.02 -34.35 -2.51
CA ASP A 473 8.21 -34.07 -1.71
C ASP A 473 9.34 -33.36 -2.49
N GLN A 474 9.23 -33.30 -3.81
CA GLN A 474 10.17 -32.62 -4.69
C GLN A 474 9.69 -31.23 -5.13
N ILE A 475 8.54 -30.77 -4.67
CA ILE A 475 7.95 -29.47 -5.09
C ILE A 475 7.97 -28.45 -3.95
N MET A 476 8.33 -27.22 -4.29
CA MET A 476 8.15 -26.02 -3.48
C MET A 476 7.51 -24.92 -4.33
N ILE A 477 6.43 -24.35 -3.86
CA ILE A 477 5.70 -23.27 -4.51
C ILE A 477 6.00 -21.96 -3.77
N LEU A 478 6.53 -20.95 -4.47
CA LEU A 478 6.67 -19.58 -3.98
C LEU A 478 5.48 -18.75 -4.47
N THR A 479 4.76 -18.12 -3.56
CA THR A 479 3.54 -17.36 -3.90
C THR A 479 3.37 -16.10 -3.08
N THR A 480 2.46 -15.24 -3.52
CA THR A 480 1.95 -14.08 -2.77
C THR A 480 0.71 -14.45 -1.96
N GLY A 481 0.16 -13.47 -1.21
CA GLY A 481 -1.07 -13.65 -0.42
C GLY A 481 -0.80 -13.89 1.07
N SER A 482 0.38 -13.51 1.54
CA SER A 482 0.75 -13.58 2.96
C SER A 482 -0.05 -12.61 3.85
N GLN A 483 -0.79 -11.67 3.24
CA GLN A 483 -1.65 -10.69 3.92
C GLN A 483 -3.14 -11.03 3.84
N GLY A 484 -3.49 -12.18 3.25
CA GLY A 484 -4.87 -12.65 3.15
C GLY A 484 -5.72 -11.93 2.09
N GLU A 485 -5.09 -11.23 1.16
CA GLU A 485 -5.77 -10.55 0.05
C GLU A 485 -6.58 -11.57 -0.77
N PRO A 486 -7.87 -11.32 -1.04
CA PRO A 486 -8.76 -12.34 -1.63
C PRO A 486 -8.32 -12.84 -3.01
N MET A 487 -7.69 -11.96 -3.80
CA MET A 487 -7.25 -12.28 -5.16
C MET A 487 -5.82 -12.84 -5.23
N ALA A 488 -5.09 -12.86 -4.13
CA ALA A 488 -3.72 -13.36 -4.09
C ALA A 488 -3.64 -14.89 -4.13
N GLY A 489 -2.48 -15.40 -4.54
CA GLY A 489 -2.27 -16.82 -4.80
C GLY A 489 -2.65 -17.72 -3.62
N LEU A 490 -2.10 -17.46 -2.42
CA LEU A 490 -2.37 -18.28 -1.24
C LEU A 490 -3.85 -18.25 -0.82
N SER A 491 -4.50 -17.09 -0.81
CA SER A 491 -5.92 -16.96 -0.42
C SER A 491 -6.83 -17.73 -1.37
N ARG A 492 -6.51 -17.74 -2.66
CA ARG A 492 -7.24 -18.52 -3.66
C ARG A 492 -6.99 -20.03 -3.51
N MET A 493 -5.76 -20.44 -3.17
CA MET A 493 -5.46 -21.84 -2.85
C MET A 493 -6.21 -22.28 -1.58
N ALA A 494 -6.23 -21.46 -0.54
CA ALA A 494 -6.91 -21.73 0.73
C ALA A 494 -8.44 -21.85 0.61
N THR A 495 -9.04 -21.27 -0.43
CA THR A 495 -10.48 -21.35 -0.73
C THR A 495 -10.79 -22.30 -1.89
N SER A 496 -9.83 -23.11 -2.37
CA SER A 496 -9.95 -24.01 -3.52
C SER A 496 -10.40 -23.32 -4.82
N ASN A 497 -10.10 -22.03 -4.95
CA ASN A 497 -10.44 -21.20 -6.12
C ASN A 497 -9.22 -20.90 -7.01
N HIS A 498 -8.07 -21.56 -6.76
CA HIS A 498 -6.89 -21.41 -7.59
C HIS A 498 -6.99 -22.29 -8.83
N ARG A 499 -6.61 -21.75 -10.02
CA ARG A 499 -6.85 -22.42 -11.31
C ARG A 499 -6.00 -23.68 -11.53
N THR A 500 -4.80 -23.71 -10.99
CA THR A 500 -3.77 -24.70 -11.32
C THR A 500 -3.25 -25.48 -10.12
N VAL A 501 -3.45 -24.98 -8.91
CA VAL A 501 -2.97 -25.63 -7.68
C VAL A 501 -4.14 -25.86 -6.74
N GLU A 502 -4.39 -27.10 -6.40
CA GLU A 502 -5.28 -27.54 -5.34
C GLU A 502 -4.40 -28.07 -4.20
N LEU A 503 -4.65 -27.55 -2.98
CA LEU A 503 -3.91 -27.97 -1.80
C LEU A 503 -4.45 -29.31 -1.29
N ALA A 504 -3.54 -30.17 -0.84
CA ALA A 504 -3.85 -31.49 -0.34
C ALA A 504 -3.50 -31.63 1.17
N PRO A 505 -4.14 -32.56 1.90
CA PRO A 505 -3.67 -32.94 3.21
C PRO A 505 -2.19 -33.34 3.16
N ASN A 506 -1.38 -32.90 4.13
CA ASN A 506 0.08 -33.05 4.19
C ASN A 506 0.91 -32.02 3.42
N ASP A 507 0.31 -31.12 2.64
CA ASP A 507 1.02 -29.94 2.16
C ASP A 507 1.46 -29.08 3.35
N THR A 508 2.68 -28.57 3.30
CA THR A 508 3.21 -27.66 4.32
C THR A 508 3.15 -26.22 3.79
N VAL A 509 2.36 -25.38 4.44
CA VAL A 509 2.23 -23.97 4.07
C VAL A 509 2.98 -23.10 5.08
N ILE A 510 3.96 -22.33 4.59
CA ILE A 510 4.78 -21.41 5.37
C ILE A 510 4.32 -19.98 5.04
N ILE A 511 3.76 -19.27 6.03
CA ILE A 511 3.37 -17.86 5.89
C ILE A 511 4.49 -17.00 6.48
N SER A 512 5.41 -16.59 5.61
CA SER A 512 6.63 -15.87 5.97
C SER A 512 6.42 -14.35 5.96
N ALA A 513 5.41 -13.91 6.71
CA ALA A 513 5.03 -12.51 6.89
C ALA A 513 4.38 -12.30 8.26
N THR A 514 4.32 -11.04 8.68
CA THR A 514 3.45 -10.60 9.80
C THR A 514 2.30 -9.79 9.19
N PRO A 515 1.06 -9.96 9.66
CA PRO A 515 -0.04 -9.13 9.20
C PRO A 515 0.26 -7.64 9.34
N ILE A 516 -0.01 -6.88 8.30
CA ILE A 516 -0.06 -5.42 8.36
C ILE A 516 -1.29 -5.05 9.21
N PRO A 517 -1.22 -4.01 10.05
CA PRO A 517 -2.37 -3.58 10.84
C PRO A 517 -3.63 -3.40 9.96
N GLY A 518 -4.73 -4.06 10.36
CA GLY A 518 -5.99 -4.15 9.59
C GLY A 518 -6.18 -5.46 8.83
N ASN A 519 -5.12 -6.22 8.52
CA ASN A 519 -5.20 -7.47 7.76
C ASN A 519 -5.29 -8.74 8.65
N GLU A 520 -5.27 -8.58 9.98
CA GLU A 520 -5.25 -9.72 10.92
C GLU A 520 -6.41 -10.68 10.70
N GLY A 521 -7.61 -10.14 10.45
CA GLY A 521 -8.81 -10.94 10.20
C GLY A 521 -8.74 -11.72 8.89
N ALA A 522 -8.22 -11.13 7.83
CA ALA A 522 -8.06 -11.79 6.52
C ALA A 522 -7.01 -12.90 6.56
N VAL A 523 -5.87 -12.63 7.21
CA VAL A 523 -4.80 -13.63 7.42
C VAL A 523 -5.31 -14.77 8.29
N GLY A 524 -6.05 -14.48 9.37
CA GLY A 524 -6.66 -15.49 10.26
C GLY A 524 -7.61 -16.41 9.49
N ARG A 525 -8.50 -15.84 8.67
CA ARG A 525 -9.41 -16.64 7.81
C ARG A 525 -8.65 -17.53 6.83
N THR A 526 -7.57 -17.04 6.24
CA THR A 526 -6.73 -17.82 5.33
C THR A 526 -6.09 -18.99 6.06
N ILE A 527 -5.52 -18.79 7.25
CA ILE A 527 -4.94 -19.85 8.09
C ILE A 527 -6.00 -20.90 8.45
N ASP A 528 -7.19 -20.48 8.88
CA ASP A 528 -8.29 -21.38 9.21
C ASP A 528 -8.71 -22.26 8.03
N ASN A 529 -8.79 -21.68 6.82
CA ASN A 529 -9.12 -22.43 5.62
C ASN A 529 -8.03 -23.45 5.26
N LEU A 530 -6.76 -23.08 5.36
CA LEU A 530 -5.64 -24.00 5.14
C LEU A 530 -5.65 -25.18 6.11
N LEU A 531 -5.93 -24.93 7.39
CA LEU A 531 -6.04 -25.97 8.41
C LEU A 531 -7.25 -26.89 8.13
N ARG A 532 -8.39 -26.36 7.65
CA ARG A 532 -9.57 -27.16 7.24
C ARG A 532 -9.27 -28.06 6.05
N LEU A 533 -8.38 -27.66 5.14
CA LEU A 533 -7.89 -28.50 4.03
C LEU A 533 -6.93 -29.60 4.48
N GLY A 534 -6.53 -29.63 5.77
CA GLY A 534 -5.59 -30.61 6.32
C GLY A 534 -4.12 -30.24 6.12
N CYS A 535 -3.81 -29.02 5.70
CA CYS A 535 -2.45 -28.56 5.54
C CYS A 535 -1.72 -28.38 6.88
N HIS A 536 -0.41 -28.62 6.87
CA HIS A 536 0.46 -28.22 7.99
C HIS A 536 0.87 -26.75 7.82
N VAL A 537 0.34 -25.86 8.69
CA VAL A 537 0.58 -24.41 8.55
C VAL A 537 1.63 -23.93 9.56
N VAL A 538 2.72 -23.33 9.03
CA VAL A 538 3.79 -22.71 9.80
C VAL A 538 3.62 -21.19 9.71
N TYR A 539 3.28 -20.55 10.81
CA TYR A 539 3.02 -19.10 10.88
C TYR A 539 3.36 -18.56 12.28
N GLY A 540 3.43 -17.23 12.40
CA GLY A 540 3.65 -16.54 13.69
C GLY A 540 5.12 -16.14 13.91
N LYS A 541 5.29 -15.10 14.75
CA LYS A 541 6.62 -14.52 15.05
C LYS A 541 7.54 -15.45 15.81
N ASP A 542 6.98 -16.28 16.67
CA ASP A 542 7.67 -17.27 17.51
C ASP A 542 8.34 -18.39 16.72
N ARG A 543 7.94 -18.59 15.47
CA ARG A 543 8.54 -19.60 14.57
C ARG A 543 9.81 -19.13 13.89
N GLY A 544 10.20 -17.85 14.00
CA GLY A 544 11.41 -17.30 13.40
C GLY A 544 11.38 -17.25 11.87
N ILE A 545 10.19 -17.36 11.25
CA ILE A 545 10.03 -17.35 9.79
C ILE A 545 9.85 -15.95 9.20
N HIS A 546 9.87 -14.92 10.03
CA HIS A 546 9.74 -13.53 9.59
C HIS A 546 10.44 -12.56 10.54
N VAL A 547 11.09 -11.55 9.98
CA VAL A 547 11.60 -10.37 10.68
C VAL A 547 11.15 -9.12 9.94
N SER A 548 11.03 -8.00 10.67
CA SER A 548 10.66 -6.70 10.09
C SER A 548 11.81 -6.10 9.28
N GLY A 549 11.47 -5.24 8.31
CA GLY A 549 12.43 -4.42 7.59
C GLY A 549 12.75 -3.09 8.29
N HIS A 550 11.98 -2.70 9.32
CA HIS A 550 12.07 -1.39 9.97
C HIS A 550 12.77 -1.46 11.31
N ALA A 551 13.48 -0.39 11.64
CA ALA A 551 14.24 -0.19 12.88
C ALA A 551 13.34 -0.16 14.12
N SER A 552 13.70 -0.91 15.16
CA SER A 552 13.11 -0.83 16.50
C SER A 552 13.78 0.26 17.34
N GLN A 553 13.33 0.48 18.58
CA GLN A 553 13.71 1.65 19.39
C GLN A 553 15.22 1.85 19.55
N GLU A 554 16.00 0.80 19.76
CA GLU A 554 17.45 0.94 19.98
C GLU A 554 18.20 1.31 18.70
N GLU A 555 17.70 0.89 17.54
CA GLU A 555 18.24 1.27 16.24
C GLU A 555 17.90 2.74 15.93
N LEU A 556 16.66 3.18 16.22
CA LEU A 556 16.23 4.57 16.09
C LEU A 556 17.05 5.52 16.99
N LYS A 557 17.32 5.11 18.24
CA LYS A 557 18.22 5.84 19.14
C LYS A 557 19.66 5.90 18.59
N THR A 558 20.12 4.81 18.00
CA THR A 558 21.43 4.74 17.35
C THR A 558 21.51 5.74 16.20
N MET A 559 20.50 5.80 15.35
CA MET A 559 20.42 6.77 14.24
C MET A 559 20.45 8.22 14.76
N LEU A 560 19.61 8.55 15.75
CA LEU A 560 19.58 9.88 16.36
C LEU A 560 20.96 10.26 16.97
N ASN A 561 21.65 9.31 17.59
CA ASN A 561 22.97 9.55 18.19
C ASN A 561 24.08 9.71 17.14
N LEU A 562 24.03 8.97 16.02
CA LEU A 562 24.98 9.11 14.92
C LEU A 562 24.84 10.48 14.24
N VAL A 563 23.60 10.89 13.97
CA VAL A 563 23.30 12.08 13.16
C VAL A 563 23.28 13.35 13.98
N ARG A 564 22.78 13.33 15.22
CA ARG A 564 22.64 14.49 16.12
C ARG A 564 22.05 15.70 15.43
N PRO A 565 20.86 15.57 14.83
CA PRO A 565 20.28 16.61 13.99
C PRO A 565 19.91 17.86 14.80
N GLU A 566 19.95 19.01 14.15
CA GLU A 566 19.44 20.25 14.75
C GLU A 566 17.92 20.21 14.86
N TYR A 567 17.22 19.77 13.78
CA TYR A 567 15.77 19.55 13.74
C TYR A 567 15.47 18.09 13.46
N PHE A 568 14.40 17.58 14.06
CA PHE A 568 13.95 16.21 13.88
C PHE A 568 12.52 16.15 13.36
N ILE A 569 12.31 15.42 12.26
CA ILE A 569 11.03 15.23 11.60
C ILE A 569 10.74 13.72 11.51
N PRO A 570 9.96 13.14 12.44
CA PRO A 570 9.49 11.78 12.29
C PRO A 570 8.62 11.61 11.05
N VAL A 571 8.88 10.57 10.25
CA VAL A 571 8.14 10.26 9.00
C VAL A 571 7.77 8.78 8.96
N HIS A 572 7.02 8.36 7.96
CA HIS A 572 6.66 6.97 7.68
C HIS A 572 6.02 6.27 8.88
N GLY A 573 4.79 6.66 9.21
CA GLY A 573 4.04 6.06 10.31
C GLY A 573 2.74 6.78 10.63
N GLU A 574 1.86 6.09 11.33
CA GLU A 574 0.65 6.68 11.88
C GLU A 574 0.98 7.77 12.90
N TYR A 575 0.07 8.70 13.14
CA TYR A 575 0.31 9.85 14.02
C TYR A 575 0.85 9.47 15.42
N ARG A 576 0.36 8.36 16.01
CA ARG A 576 0.87 7.87 17.30
C ARG A 576 2.35 7.48 17.23
N MET A 577 2.78 6.88 16.10
CA MET A 577 4.16 6.48 15.86
C MET A 577 5.05 7.72 15.70
N LEU A 578 4.63 8.70 14.88
CA LEU A 578 5.35 9.97 14.71
C LEU A 578 5.51 10.69 16.05
N ARG A 579 4.45 10.73 16.86
CA ARG A 579 4.48 11.32 18.18
C ARG A 579 5.47 10.62 19.11
N ARG A 580 5.41 9.28 19.15
CA ARG A 580 6.31 8.47 19.97
C ARG A 580 7.77 8.61 19.55
N HIS A 581 8.04 8.71 18.24
CA HIS A 581 9.37 8.93 17.71
C HIS A 581 9.89 10.34 18.06
N GLY A 582 9.05 11.34 18.01
CA GLY A 582 9.38 12.69 18.49
C GLY A 582 9.76 12.70 19.97
N GLU A 583 9.03 11.98 20.84
CA GLU A 583 9.35 11.81 22.25
C GLU A 583 10.70 11.09 22.46
N LEU A 584 10.99 10.08 21.63
CA LEU A 584 12.27 9.40 21.61
C LEU A 584 13.40 10.37 21.21
N GLY A 585 13.18 11.23 20.19
CA GLY A 585 14.13 12.25 19.77
C GLY A 585 14.48 13.21 20.92
N VAL A 586 13.46 13.67 21.67
CA VAL A 586 13.67 14.52 22.86
C VAL A 586 14.48 13.77 23.93
N ALA A 587 14.18 12.50 24.18
CA ALA A 587 14.93 11.67 25.13
C ALA A 587 16.40 11.47 24.69
N MET A 588 16.69 11.52 23.39
CA MET A 588 18.04 11.47 22.82
C MET A 588 18.74 12.84 22.73
N GLY A 589 18.11 13.93 23.23
CA GLY A 589 18.74 15.24 23.36
C GLY A 589 18.34 16.27 22.31
N VAL A 590 17.39 15.97 21.41
CA VAL A 590 16.84 16.98 20.51
C VAL A 590 15.97 17.97 21.29
N ASP A 591 16.17 19.26 21.05
CA ASP A 591 15.32 20.30 21.68
C ASP A 591 13.82 20.04 21.33
N PRO A 592 12.91 19.95 22.31
CA PRO A 592 11.49 19.75 22.07
C PRO A 592 10.87 20.75 21.05
N LYS A 593 11.40 21.97 20.96
CA LYS A 593 10.96 23.00 20.00
C LYS A 593 11.43 22.71 18.58
N LYS A 594 12.45 21.86 18.41
CA LYS A 594 13.04 21.47 17.12
C LYS A 594 12.56 20.10 16.65
N VAL A 595 11.66 19.46 17.39
CA VAL A 595 10.94 18.27 16.91
C VAL A 595 9.69 18.74 16.17
N LEU A 596 9.67 18.53 14.84
CA LEU A 596 8.65 19.04 13.95
C LEU A 596 7.72 17.88 13.50
N ILE A 597 6.63 17.64 14.21
CA ILE A 597 5.60 16.66 13.83
C ILE A 597 4.53 17.39 13.03
N GLY A 598 4.21 16.91 11.83
CA GLY A 598 3.21 17.53 10.93
C GLY A 598 2.27 16.50 10.34
N ASP A 599 1.42 16.98 9.44
CA ASP A 599 0.54 16.19 8.59
C ASP A 599 0.96 16.36 7.13
N ASN A 600 0.44 15.52 6.23
CA ASN A 600 0.62 15.69 4.79
C ASN A 600 0.16 17.10 4.35
N GLY A 601 0.92 17.70 3.45
CA GLY A 601 0.74 19.07 2.98
C GLY A 601 1.36 20.15 3.89
N GLN A 602 1.83 19.84 5.09
CA GLN A 602 2.51 20.80 5.94
C GLN A 602 3.86 21.20 5.34
N ILE A 603 4.11 22.51 5.22
CA ILE A 603 5.42 23.03 4.84
C ILE A 603 6.30 23.12 6.08
N PHE A 604 7.47 22.49 6.07
CA PHE A 604 8.56 22.74 7.01
C PHE A 604 9.56 23.65 6.28
N GLU A 605 9.71 24.88 6.76
CA GLU A 605 10.52 25.92 6.14
C GLU A 605 11.79 26.16 6.95
N PHE A 606 12.93 26.21 6.27
CA PHE A 606 14.25 26.44 6.83
C PHE A 606 14.90 27.62 6.11
N ASP A 607 15.45 28.54 6.85
CA ASP A 607 16.24 29.66 6.37
C ASP A 607 17.37 29.99 7.35
N LYS A 608 18.08 31.11 7.15
CA LYS A 608 19.16 31.56 8.04
C LYS A 608 18.71 31.80 9.49
N ASP A 609 17.43 31.99 9.72
CA ASP A 609 16.87 32.29 11.05
C ASP A 609 16.36 31.01 11.76
N GLY A 610 16.47 29.85 11.08
CA GLY A 610 16.12 28.52 11.63
C GLY A 610 14.95 27.83 10.93
N GLY A 611 14.50 26.73 11.52
CA GLY A 611 13.42 25.89 11.00
C GLY A 611 12.08 26.14 11.69
N ARG A 612 10.98 26.14 10.94
CA ARG A 612 9.62 26.34 11.45
C ARG A 612 8.58 25.63 10.60
N LYS A 613 7.39 25.45 11.16
CA LYS A 613 6.21 25.06 10.38
C LYS A 613 5.69 26.30 9.66
N GLY A 614 5.58 26.19 8.33
CA GLY A 614 5.00 27.22 7.47
C GLY A 614 3.52 27.00 7.18
N GLY A 615 3.06 27.42 6.01
CA GLY A 615 1.71 27.17 5.51
C GLY A 615 1.46 25.70 5.14
N ARG A 616 0.39 25.46 4.40
CA ARG A 616 0.04 24.12 3.88
C ARG A 616 -0.23 24.20 2.39
N VAL A 617 0.09 23.14 1.69
CA VAL A 617 -0.35 22.88 0.31
C VAL A 617 -1.46 21.85 0.32
N GLN A 618 -2.18 21.75 -0.80
CA GLN A 618 -3.12 20.67 -1.00
C GLN A 618 -2.39 19.33 -0.97
N ALA A 619 -2.90 18.42 -0.18
CA ALA A 619 -2.42 17.04 -0.07
C ALA A 619 -3.58 16.17 0.38
N GLY A 620 -3.58 14.91 -0.03
CA GLY A 620 -4.67 14.00 0.30
C GLY A 620 -4.51 12.66 -0.40
N ALA A 621 -5.62 11.97 -0.55
CA ALA A 621 -5.72 10.69 -1.20
C ALA A 621 -6.50 10.82 -2.51
N ILE A 622 -5.95 10.31 -3.58
CA ILE A 622 -6.62 10.11 -4.87
C ILE A 622 -6.85 8.62 -5.03
N PHE A 623 -8.12 8.23 -5.21
CA PHE A 623 -8.51 6.84 -5.39
C PHE A 623 -8.38 6.43 -6.86
N VAL A 624 -7.89 5.21 -7.07
CA VAL A 624 -7.81 4.58 -8.39
C VAL A 624 -8.71 3.35 -8.37
N ASP A 625 -9.61 3.25 -9.34
CA ASP A 625 -10.56 2.15 -9.52
C ASP A 625 -10.55 1.76 -11.01
N GLY A 626 -9.96 0.61 -11.33
CA GLY A 626 -9.75 0.17 -12.70
C GLY A 626 -8.89 1.15 -13.51
N LEU A 627 -9.49 1.78 -14.50
CA LEU A 627 -8.84 2.81 -15.34
C LEU A 627 -9.08 4.23 -14.86
N GLY A 628 -9.99 4.42 -13.90
CA GLY A 628 -10.36 5.72 -13.34
C GLY A 628 -9.35 6.19 -12.31
N VAL A 629 -8.92 7.43 -12.39
CA VAL A 629 -8.01 8.07 -11.43
C VAL A 629 -8.67 9.34 -10.91
N GLY A 630 -9.07 9.33 -9.63
CA GLY A 630 -9.68 10.50 -8.98
C GLY A 630 -11.15 10.76 -9.32
N ASP A 631 -11.80 9.90 -10.11
CA ASP A 631 -13.23 9.96 -10.41
C ASP A 631 -14.11 9.35 -9.30
N VAL A 632 -13.51 8.53 -8.44
CA VAL A 632 -14.13 8.02 -7.22
C VAL A 632 -13.78 8.94 -6.05
N GLY A 633 -14.75 9.68 -5.55
CA GLY A 633 -14.59 10.55 -4.39
C GLY A 633 -15.25 9.97 -3.13
N ASN A 634 -15.15 10.69 -2.01
CA ASN A 634 -15.74 10.29 -0.72
C ASN A 634 -17.26 10.04 -0.79
N ILE A 635 -17.97 10.72 -1.72
CA ILE A 635 -19.41 10.53 -1.92
C ILE A 635 -19.66 9.14 -2.48
N VAL A 636 -18.91 8.74 -3.52
CA VAL A 636 -19.04 7.43 -4.16
C VAL A 636 -18.69 6.30 -3.17
N ILE A 637 -17.64 6.47 -2.38
CA ILE A 637 -17.27 5.48 -1.34
C ILE A 637 -18.40 5.32 -0.32
N ARG A 638 -18.94 6.41 0.19
CA ARG A 638 -20.07 6.38 1.13
C ARG A 638 -21.29 5.71 0.53
N ASP A 639 -21.59 5.99 -0.73
CA ASP A 639 -22.73 5.36 -1.43
C ASP A 639 -22.50 3.85 -1.60
N ARG A 640 -21.27 3.42 -1.95
CA ARG A 640 -20.89 2.00 -2.00
C ARG A 640 -21.01 1.31 -0.64
N GLN A 641 -20.57 1.97 0.44
CA GLN A 641 -20.70 1.47 1.81
C GLN A 641 -22.18 1.31 2.19
N GLN A 642 -23.01 2.33 1.91
CA GLN A 642 -24.46 2.25 2.18
C GLN A 642 -25.13 1.14 1.40
N LEU A 643 -24.81 0.98 0.10
CA LEU A 643 -25.32 -0.11 -0.73
C LEU A 643 -24.88 -1.48 -0.21
N ALA A 644 -23.65 -1.62 0.25
CA ALA A 644 -23.12 -2.88 0.77
C ALA A 644 -23.75 -3.28 2.12
N GLN A 645 -24.01 -2.31 3.01
CA GLN A 645 -24.50 -2.55 4.36
C GLN A 645 -26.03 -2.65 4.43
N GLU A 646 -26.73 -1.77 3.71
CA GLU A 646 -28.17 -1.54 3.89
C GLU A 646 -29.00 -1.95 2.66
N GLY A 647 -28.36 -2.14 1.50
CA GLY A 647 -29.02 -2.43 0.25
C GLY A 647 -29.74 -1.22 -0.35
N MET A 648 -30.59 -1.48 -1.35
CA MET A 648 -31.32 -0.43 -2.07
C MET A 648 -32.78 -0.81 -2.33
N VAL A 649 -33.62 0.23 -2.44
CA VAL A 649 -34.99 0.16 -2.92
C VAL A 649 -35.18 1.17 -4.05
N ILE A 650 -35.54 0.68 -5.23
CA ILE A 650 -35.85 1.49 -6.40
C ILE A 650 -37.36 1.64 -6.47
N VAL A 651 -37.83 2.87 -6.64
CA VAL A 651 -39.26 3.19 -6.86
C VAL A 651 -39.40 3.68 -8.29
N VAL A 652 -40.12 2.95 -9.13
CA VAL A 652 -40.30 3.31 -10.56
C VAL A 652 -41.74 3.78 -10.75
N MET A 653 -41.90 4.95 -11.34
CA MET A 653 -43.21 5.52 -11.67
C MET A 653 -43.19 6.27 -12.99
N ALA A 654 -44.31 6.32 -13.67
CA ALA A 654 -44.51 7.09 -14.88
C ALA A 654 -45.49 8.24 -14.62
N MET A 655 -45.14 9.45 -15.06
CA MET A 655 -45.93 10.66 -14.85
C MET A 655 -46.08 11.45 -16.14
N ASP A 656 -47.28 11.97 -16.40
CA ASP A 656 -47.51 12.98 -17.42
C ASP A 656 -47.04 14.35 -16.92
N THR A 657 -46.04 14.91 -17.53
CA THR A 657 -45.48 16.20 -17.15
C THR A 657 -46.45 17.36 -17.33
N ALA A 658 -47.39 17.27 -18.29
CA ALA A 658 -48.32 18.35 -18.56
C ALA A 658 -49.41 18.44 -17.49
N SER A 659 -50.01 17.33 -17.12
CA SER A 659 -51.04 17.27 -16.05
C SER A 659 -50.44 17.18 -14.66
N GLY A 660 -49.24 16.54 -14.52
CA GLY A 660 -48.63 16.18 -13.23
C GLY A 660 -49.25 14.92 -12.60
N THR A 661 -50.03 14.15 -13.37
CA THR A 661 -50.70 12.91 -12.91
C THR A 661 -49.81 11.69 -13.13
N ILE A 662 -49.93 10.70 -12.24
CA ILE A 662 -49.23 9.42 -12.33
C ILE A 662 -50.03 8.49 -13.23
N ILE A 663 -49.36 8.00 -14.30
CA ILE A 663 -49.96 7.15 -15.33
C ILE A 663 -49.75 5.66 -15.00
N ALA A 664 -48.61 5.31 -14.39
CA ALA A 664 -48.27 3.93 -14.02
C ALA A 664 -47.25 3.87 -12.87
N GLY A 665 -47.34 2.80 -12.10
CA GLY A 665 -46.56 2.58 -10.85
C GLY A 665 -47.29 3.16 -9.64
N PRO A 666 -46.61 3.30 -8.47
CA PRO A 666 -45.18 3.02 -8.23
C PRO A 666 -44.89 1.51 -8.11
N ASP A 667 -43.89 1.05 -8.86
CA ASP A 667 -43.34 -0.30 -8.72
C ASP A 667 -42.06 -0.24 -7.81
N LEU A 668 -41.99 -1.11 -6.78
CA LEU A 668 -40.88 -1.17 -5.86
C LEU A 668 -40.00 -2.38 -6.11
N VAL A 669 -38.70 -2.13 -6.33
CA VAL A 669 -37.68 -3.18 -6.52
C VAL A 669 -36.66 -3.09 -5.43
N SER A 670 -36.52 -4.17 -4.62
CA SER A 670 -35.52 -4.27 -3.56
C SER A 670 -34.31 -5.11 -3.99
N ARG A 671 -33.10 -4.67 -3.63
CA ARG A 671 -31.85 -5.41 -3.80
C ARG A 671 -30.97 -5.25 -2.56
N GLY A 672 -30.53 -6.37 -1.98
CA GLY A 672 -29.63 -6.38 -0.82
C GLY A 672 -30.24 -5.86 0.48
N PHE A 673 -31.51 -5.41 0.49
CA PHE A 673 -32.17 -4.89 1.68
C PHE A 673 -32.99 -5.96 2.42
N VAL A 674 -33.97 -6.56 1.75
CA VAL A 674 -34.82 -7.64 2.28
C VAL A 674 -34.99 -8.75 1.27
N TYR A 675 -35.20 -9.97 1.75
CA TYR A 675 -35.62 -11.07 0.88
C TYR A 675 -37.10 -10.89 0.56
N VAL A 676 -37.38 -10.52 -0.67
CA VAL A 676 -38.73 -10.06 -1.09
C VAL A 676 -39.83 -11.06 -0.81
N ARG A 677 -39.56 -12.38 -0.97
CA ARG A 677 -40.59 -13.43 -0.70
C ARG A 677 -41.04 -13.48 0.76
N ASP A 678 -40.13 -13.15 1.70
CA ASP A 678 -40.42 -13.19 3.14
C ASP A 678 -40.86 -11.81 3.67
N ALA A 679 -40.81 -10.76 2.84
CA ALA A 679 -41.09 -9.38 3.20
C ALA A 679 -42.19 -8.75 2.32
N GLU A 680 -43.09 -9.56 1.78
CA GLU A 680 -44.16 -9.12 0.88
C GLU A 680 -45.06 -8.05 1.53
N GLU A 681 -45.48 -8.25 2.78
CA GLU A 681 -46.27 -7.26 3.53
C GLU A 681 -45.53 -5.93 3.71
N LEU A 682 -44.22 -5.98 3.97
CA LEU A 682 -43.40 -4.77 4.10
C LEU A 682 -43.35 -4.00 2.79
N MET A 683 -43.21 -4.70 1.66
CA MET A 683 -43.11 -4.06 0.34
C MET A 683 -44.46 -3.50 -0.10
N LEU A 684 -45.57 -4.20 0.15
CA LEU A 684 -46.92 -3.70 -0.11
C LEU A 684 -47.30 -2.49 0.75
N GLU A 685 -46.86 -2.45 2.01
CA GLU A 685 -47.06 -1.29 2.89
C GLU A 685 -46.21 -0.11 2.39
N ALA A 686 -44.96 -0.36 1.92
CA ALA A 686 -44.10 0.66 1.33
C ALA A 686 -44.74 1.27 0.07
N GLU A 687 -45.31 0.44 -0.80
CA GLU A 687 -46.00 0.86 -2.02
C GLU A 687 -47.20 1.76 -1.68
N ARG A 688 -48.04 1.34 -0.71
CA ARG A 688 -49.14 2.18 -0.23
C ARG A 688 -48.68 3.53 0.30
N ARG A 689 -47.51 3.60 0.98
CA ARG A 689 -46.92 4.85 1.46
C ARG A 689 -46.49 5.76 0.32
N VAL A 690 -45.96 5.18 -0.74
CA VAL A 690 -45.59 5.96 -1.93
C VAL A 690 -46.85 6.55 -2.57
N HIS A 691 -47.90 5.74 -2.78
CA HIS A 691 -49.18 6.24 -3.28
C HIS A 691 -49.70 7.42 -2.46
N GLN A 692 -49.73 7.30 -1.13
CA GLN A 692 -50.19 8.39 -0.26
C GLN A 692 -49.36 9.68 -0.45
N VAL A 693 -48.01 9.57 -0.58
CA VAL A 693 -47.14 10.74 -0.83
C VAL A 693 -47.44 11.38 -2.20
N LEU A 694 -47.73 10.56 -3.19
CA LEU A 694 -48.05 11.02 -4.53
C LEU A 694 -49.42 11.71 -4.58
N ASP A 695 -50.44 11.18 -3.90
CA ASP A 695 -51.74 11.80 -3.73
C ASP A 695 -51.62 13.17 -3.00
N ASP A 696 -50.80 13.23 -1.94
CA ASP A 696 -50.51 14.47 -1.20
C ASP A 696 -49.79 15.52 -2.10
N CYS A 697 -48.87 15.10 -2.96
CA CYS A 697 -48.20 15.97 -3.92
C CYS A 697 -49.20 16.51 -4.97
N GLU A 698 -50.09 15.67 -5.49
CA GLU A 698 -51.14 16.07 -6.43
C GLU A 698 -52.10 17.08 -5.81
N ALA A 699 -52.60 16.82 -4.60
CA ALA A 699 -53.48 17.72 -3.84
C ALA A 699 -52.84 19.10 -3.61
N GLN A 700 -51.50 19.12 -3.38
CA GLN A 700 -50.72 20.36 -3.20
C GLN A 700 -50.25 20.97 -4.52
N ARG A 701 -50.58 20.38 -5.66
CA ARG A 701 -50.17 20.78 -7.02
C ARG A 701 -48.66 20.86 -7.17
N ILE A 702 -47.91 19.97 -6.51
CA ILE A 702 -46.46 19.85 -6.64
C ILE A 702 -46.16 19.08 -7.93
N LYS A 703 -45.59 19.76 -8.93
CA LYS A 703 -45.21 19.16 -10.21
C LYS A 703 -43.69 19.01 -10.36
N ASP A 704 -42.91 19.58 -9.43
CA ASP A 704 -41.45 19.50 -9.46
C ASP A 704 -40.95 18.11 -9.08
N TRP A 705 -40.30 17.46 -10.01
CA TRP A 705 -39.78 16.08 -9.83
C TRP A 705 -38.78 15.95 -8.70
N THR A 706 -37.99 16.98 -8.46
CA THR A 706 -37.00 16.99 -7.36
C THR A 706 -37.70 16.89 -6.03
N THR A 707 -38.76 17.67 -5.84
CA THR A 707 -39.59 17.68 -4.64
C THR A 707 -40.35 16.36 -4.46
N ILE A 708 -40.96 15.84 -5.53
CA ILE A 708 -41.66 14.52 -5.50
C ILE A 708 -40.68 13.40 -5.09
N LYS A 709 -39.51 13.33 -5.76
CA LYS A 709 -38.48 12.35 -5.42
C LYS A 709 -37.99 12.46 -3.99
N GLN A 710 -37.88 13.69 -3.48
CA GLN A 710 -37.46 13.90 -2.08
C GLN A 710 -38.54 13.46 -1.10
N ASN A 711 -39.80 13.80 -1.35
CA ASN A 711 -40.93 13.39 -0.48
C ASN A 711 -41.07 11.86 -0.41
N VAL A 712 -40.96 11.18 -1.55
CA VAL A 712 -40.96 9.70 -1.61
C VAL A 712 -39.78 9.12 -0.84
N ARG A 713 -38.57 9.69 -1.00
CA ARG A 713 -37.37 9.25 -0.29
C ARG A 713 -37.51 9.40 1.22
N ASP A 714 -38.02 10.55 1.68
CA ASP A 714 -38.17 10.84 3.10
C ASP A 714 -39.24 9.95 3.75
N ALA A 715 -40.37 9.75 3.08
CA ALA A 715 -41.46 8.89 3.57
C ALA A 715 -41.01 7.44 3.69
N LEU A 716 -40.41 6.87 2.65
CA LEU A 716 -39.89 5.50 2.66
C LEU A 716 -38.72 5.35 3.62
N GLY A 717 -37.82 6.32 3.70
CA GLY A 717 -36.67 6.31 4.61
C GLY A 717 -37.13 6.22 6.07
N LYS A 718 -38.14 7.01 6.44
CA LYS A 718 -38.77 6.94 7.76
C LYS A 718 -39.47 5.60 7.97
N PHE A 719 -40.27 5.15 7.02
CA PHE A 719 -41.02 3.92 7.09
C PHE A 719 -40.12 2.70 7.29
N PHE A 720 -39.10 2.52 6.44
CA PHE A 720 -38.19 1.39 6.56
C PHE A 720 -37.40 1.44 7.86
N TYR A 721 -36.96 2.61 8.29
CA TYR A 721 -36.28 2.74 9.58
C TYR A 721 -37.18 2.37 10.76
N ASP A 722 -38.44 2.83 10.76
CA ASP A 722 -39.39 2.51 11.85
C ASP A 722 -39.70 1.01 11.92
N LYS A 723 -39.82 0.34 10.77
CA LYS A 723 -40.12 -1.09 10.67
C LYS A 723 -38.94 -2.01 10.86
N THR A 724 -37.74 -1.63 10.30
CA THR A 724 -36.61 -2.56 10.19
C THR A 724 -35.36 -2.07 10.93
N ARG A 725 -35.29 -0.80 11.36
CA ARG A 725 -34.09 -0.11 11.86
C ARG A 725 -32.96 -0.03 10.85
N ARG A 726 -33.24 -0.28 9.56
CA ARG A 726 -32.32 -0.18 8.44
C ARG A 726 -32.64 1.05 7.59
N ARG A 727 -31.64 1.54 6.84
CA ARG A 727 -31.76 2.73 6.00
C ARG A 727 -31.27 2.42 4.58
N PRO A 728 -32.02 1.62 3.79
CA PRO A 728 -31.61 1.32 2.43
C PRO A 728 -31.50 2.59 1.59
N MET A 729 -30.68 2.55 0.56
CA MET A 729 -30.63 3.61 -0.43
C MET A 729 -31.95 3.61 -1.21
N ILE A 730 -32.68 4.73 -1.18
CA ILE A 730 -33.95 4.87 -1.88
C ILE A 730 -33.73 5.68 -3.13
N LEU A 731 -34.04 5.08 -4.29
CA LEU A 731 -33.85 5.67 -5.62
C LEU A 731 -35.20 5.82 -6.36
N PRO A 732 -35.90 6.96 -6.23
CA PRO A 732 -37.09 7.25 -7.00
C PRO A 732 -36.72 7.59 -8.47
N ILE A 733 -37.31 6.85 -9.42
CA ILE A 733 -37.19 7.04 -10.86
C ILE A 733 -38.54 7.46 -11.39
N ILE A 734 -38.63 8.67 -11.94
CA ILE A 734 -39.82 9.19 -12.60
C ILE A 734 -39.52 9.19 -14.10
N GLN A 735 -40.39 8.54 -14.88
CA GLN A 735 -40.35 8.53 -16.33
C GLN A 735 -41.43 9.47 -16.85
N ASP A 736 -41.06 10.35 -17.77
CA ASP A 736 -42.01 11.18 -18.51
C ASP A 736 -42.70 10.36 -19.58
N VAL A 737 -44.01 10.47 -19.69
CA VAL A 737 -44.84 9.83 -20.71
C VAL A 737 -45.67 10.93 -21.33
N HIS A 738 -45.38 11.27 -22.61
CA HIS A 738 -46.12 12.23 -23.40
C HIS A 738 -47.24 11.54 -24.18
#